data_778abcdc764daac1db7ce5c5f656b512
#
_entry.id   778abcdc764daac1db7ce5c5f656b512
#
_cell.length_a   1.000
_cell.length_b   1.000
_cell.length_c   1.000
_cell.angle_alpha   90.00
_cell.angle_beta   90.00
_cell.angle_gamma   90.00
#
_symmetry.space_group_name_H-M   'P 1'
#
loop_
_entity.id
_entity.type
_entity.pdbx_description
1 polymer ?
#
loop_
_entity_poly.entity_id
_entity_poly.type
_entity_poly.pdbx_seq_one_letter_code
_entity_poly.pdbx_strand_id
1 'polypeptide(L)'
;MAMLEYLNCSFGDENYKKILILREKDTKDEKAFHLSLVIGEDIIACGSLIEKEKGVFEIYGLFVKEQYRLNGLGTKIIERLKTEAKENGAVEIFSNVPVSTVRFLEKNGLAVDGVSFPQGDTRFVKCSYQFIFDDANWVSFHGEKDAVIARKDFYIDKVNETILYASGLGFCEIYINGQKISDRLLAPAWTNYVSVDSKIMSYPIFDKMTQRILYEKLDVTEFLVEGKNTIVFHIGGGWFCQYESIGELAPHYGDIMLCFKLMQGERQIAESDGNVRYTKSYIRKSNIYYGEEHDARIGNYDFSTVDCDVDDWKKAEEIKRPLSVLQEQDCIPDKVIRTIKPKCIYSHGDIKVYDIGENIAGYAVIKFHDDTSHSGVCDIRYAENINDDFTLNFNSAGWESRVQKDRFIRDKFKTEFHTRFTWHAARYFEVIGDVDVLEYRVTHTDLKQIVNFKSSDETLQWIFDAFIRTQLSNTHGCIPSDCPHRERLGYTGDGQLAAEAVMTCFDAEKMYRKWMQDVADSQDVYTGHVQHTAPFRGGGGGPGGWGGAIVFVPYSFYKFYKDKSFLEKYYQNMLNFLDYMELRSENGLVVREELGGWCLGDWCSPDNKNLIPEPFVNTYFLIKAFKQVIEISELLGKETAELNLRLESVVNSFKKAYYDEATGTFCSSLEASDAYAYDIGLGDERTLKAIVDKYETLGEFDTGIFGTDILIRVLCENDYKDLAKKLLTSEKENTFYNMKKHGATTLWENWNGEASHSHPMFGAVVQYIVKFFNEA
;
A
#
# COMPACT_ATOMS: atom_id res chain seq x y z
N MET A 1 40.08 -16.12 -23.60
CA MET A 1 41.21 -16.66 -22.82
C MET A 1 40.64 -17.10 -21.47
N ALA A 2 40.60 -18.37 -21.17
CA ALA A 2 40.08 -18.88 -19.90
C ALA A 2 41.03 -18.51 -18.76
N MET A 3 40.50 -17.86 -17.73
CA MET A 3 41.26 -17.52 -16.53
C MET A 3 41.02 -18.61 -15.50
N LEU A 4 42.08 -19.27 -15.03
CA LEU A 4 42.02 -20.34 -14.03
C LEU A 4 42.26 -19.76 -12.65
N GLU A 5 41.24 -19.84 -11.77
CA GLU A 5 41.39 -19.49 -10.34
C GLU A 5 41.16 -20.72 -9.47
N TYR A 6 41.98 -20.88 -8.41
CA TYR A 6 41.80 -21.95 -7.44
C TYR A 6 40.84 -21.55 -6.32
N LEU A 7 39.78 -22.31 -6.12
CA LEU A 7 38.92 -22.18 -4.94
C LEU A 7 39.62 -22.84 -3.73
N ASN A 8 40.01 -22.03 -2.74
CA ASN A 8 40.39 -22.53 -1.42
C ASN A 8 39.10 -23.01 -0.69
N CYS A 9 38.75 -24.26 -0.86
CA CYS A 9 37.63 -24.87 -0.17
C CYS A 9 38.15 -25.69 1.01
N SER A 10 37.81 -25.30 2.23
CA SER A 10 37.96 -26.14 3.42
C SER A 10 36.86 -27.21 3.45
N PHE A 11 36.91 -28.18 2.55
CA PHE A 11 36.16 -29.40 2.70
C PHE A 11 37.03 -30.40 3.47
N GLY A 12 36.45 -31.08 4.46
CA GLY A 12 37.13 -32.08 5.27
C GLY A 12 37.57 -33.35 4.52
N ASP A 13 37.49 -33.36 3.21
CA ASP A 13 37.86 -34.49 2.34
C ASP A 13 38.97 -34.04 1.35
N GLU A 14 40.09 -34.77 1.31
CA GLU A 14 41.23 -34.46 0.47
C GLU A 14 40.95 -34.46 -1.05
N ASN A 15 39.83 -35.07 -1.47
CA ASN A 15 39.39 -35.18 -2.88
C ASN A 15 38.91 -33.86 -3.49
N TYR A 16 38.58 -32.83 -2.67
CA TYR A 16 38.06 -31.56 -3.15
C TYR A 16 39.10 -30.44 -3.27
N LYS A 17 40.37 -30.73 -3.01
CA LYS A 17 41.48 -29.75 -3.11
C LYS A 17 41.80 -29.28 -4.54
N LYS A 18 41.10 -29.76 -5.58
CA LYS A 18 41.40 -29.48 -6.99
C LYS A 18 40.17 -28.98 -7.77
N ILE A 19 39.26 -28.21 -7.15
CA ILE A 19 38.19 -27.58 -7.90
C ILE A 19 38.72 -26.34 -8.61
N LEU A 20 38.64 -26.36 -9.93
CA LEU A 20 39.04 -25.23 -10.80
C LEU A 20 37.82 -24.44 -11.22
N ILE A 21 37.94 -23.14 -11.25
CA ILE A 21 36.97 -22.25 -11.84
C ILE A 21 37.39 -21.97 -13.28
N LEU A 22 36.56 -22.40 -14.24
CA LEU A 22 36.72 -22.01 -15.63
C LEU A 22 35.82 -20.80 -15.90
N ARG A 23 36.44 -19.73 -16.33
CA ARG A 23 35.82 -18.50 -16.78
C ARG A 23 35.83 -18.48 -18.31
N GLU A 24 34.67 -18.49 -18.96
CA GLU A 24 34.58 -18.35 -20.39
C GLU A 24 33.63 -17.19 -20.74
N LYS A 25 34.13 -16.20 -21.52
CA LYS A 25 33.24 -15.32 -22.28
C LYS A 25 32.71 -16.07 -23.49
N ASP A 26 31.39 -16.03 -23.70
CA ASP A 26 30.81 -16.60 -24.90
C ASP A 26 31.34 -15.81 -26.12
N THR A 27 31.95 -16.52 -27.07
CA THR A 27 32.47 -15.92 -28.30
C THR A 27 31.34 -15.59 -29.28
N LYS A 28 30.12 -16.09 -29.03
CA LYS A 28 28.92 -15.83 -29.86
C LYS A 28 28.02 -14.73 -29.27
N ASP A 29 28.07 -14.55 -27.95
CA ASP A 29 27.35 -13.46 -27.26
C ASP A 29 28.30 -12.75 -26.28
N GLU A 30 28.83 -11.60 -26.73
CA GLU A 30 29.79 -10.80 -25.94
C GLU A 30 29.23 -10.33 -24.61
N LYS A 31 27.90 -10.43 -24.41
CA LYS A 31 27.20 -10.05 -23.16
C LYS A 31 27.04 -11.20 -22.18
N ALA A 32 27.35 -12.43 -22.57
CA ALA A 32 27.21 -13.61 -21.71
C ALA A 32 28.55 -13.98 -21.04
N PHE A 33 28.43 -14.37 -19.78
CA PHE A 33 29.54 -14.87 -18.96
C PHE A 33 29.18 -16.24 -18.38
N HIS A 34 30.06 -17.23 -18.55
CA HIS A 34 29.85 -18.58 -18.04
C HIS A 34 30.86 -18.92 -16.96
N LEU A 35 30.37 -19.55 -15.90
CA LEU A 35 31.17 -20.05 -14.78
C LEU A 35 30.97 -21.56 -14.62
N SER A 36 32.05 -22.31 -14.64
CA SER A 36 32.04 -23.76 -14.42
C SER A 36 33.00 -24.15 -13.29
N LEU A 37 32.52 -25.00 -12.39
CA LEU A 37 33.36 -25.66 -11.40
C LEU A 37 33.72 -27.05 -11.91
N VAL A 38 34.98 -27.39 -11.98
CA VAL A 38 35.47 -28.65 -12.57
C VAL A 38 36.37 -29.45 -11.62
N ILE A 39 36.30 -30.75 -11.69
CA ILE A 39 37.24 -31.69 -11.07
C ILE A 39 37.84 -32.54 -12.20
N GLY A 40 39.13 -32.33 -12.50
CA GLY A 40 39.72 -32.90 -13.70
C GLY A 40 39.06 -32.35 -14.97
N GLU A 41 38.48 -33.21 -15.79
CA GLU A 41 37.69 -32.82 -16.98
C GLU A 41 36.20 -32.72 -16.75
N ASP A 42 35.73 -33.04 -15.56
CA ASP A 42 34.31 -33.12 -15.21
C ASP A 42 33.76 -31.77 -14.68
N ILE A 43 32.76 -31.18 -15.36
CA ILE A 43 31.99 -30.05 -14.84
C ILE A 43 31.05 -30.59 -13.77
N ILE A 44 31.24 -30.16 -12.52
CA ILE A 44 30.43 -30.57 -11.35
C ILE A 44 29.34 -29.59 -11.01
N ALA A 45 29.52 -28.31 -11.35
CA ALA A 45 28.55 -27.27 -11.20
C ALA A 45 28.80 -26.13 -12.19
N CYS A 46 27.75 -25.43 -12.61
CA CYS A 46 27.87 -24.28 -13.49
C CYS A 46 26.76 -23.25 -13.25
N GLY A 47 26.95 -22.06 -13.78
CA GLY A 47 25.98 -21.00 -13.86
C GLY A 47 26.44 -19.93 -14.84
N SER A 48 25.50 -19.18 -15.37
CA SER A 48 25.76 -18.19 -16.41
C SER A 48 25.13 -16.86 -16.04
N LEU A 49 25.69 -15.77 -16.56
CA LEU A 49 25.24 -14.39 -16.36
C LEU A 49 25.13 -13.73 -17.73
N ILE A 50 24.01 -13.06 -17.99
CA ILE A 50 23.79 -12.28 -19.22
C ILE A 50 23.16 -10.94 -18.90
N GLU A 51 23.64 -9.87 -19.51
CA GLU A 51 23.01 -8.56 -19.45
C GLU A 51 21.78 -8.52 -20.35
N LYS A 52 20.60 -8.34 -19.77
CA LYS A 52 19.33 -8.23 -20.48
C LYS A 52 19.04 -6.78 -20.89
N GLU A 53 19.27 -5.87 -19.97
CA GLU A 53 19.15 -4.44 -20.11
C GLU A 53 20.34 -3.78 -19.42
N LYS A 54 20.61 -2.51 -19.69
CA LYS A 54 21.73 -1.79 -19.08
C LYS A 54 21.70 -1.89 -17.55
N GLY A 55 22.66 -2.58 -17.00
CA GLY A 55 22.81 -2.78 -15.54
C GLY A 55 21.85 -3.82 -14.94
N VAL A 56 21.05 -4.53 -15.73
CA VAL A 56 20.15 -5.61 -15.28
C VAL A 56 20.62 -6.94 -15.85
N PHE A 57 21.01 -7.85 -14.97
CA PHE A 57 21.60 -9.12 -15.37
C PHE A 57 20.73 -10.31 -14.95
N GLU A 58 20.62 -11.31 -15.83
CA GLU A 58 19.98 -12.58 -15.53
C GLU A 58 21.02 -13.66 -15.21
N ILE A 59 20.84 -14.35 -14.07
CA ILE A 59 21.50 -15.61 -13.75
C ILE A 59 20.68 -16.73 -14.35
N TYR A 60 21.27 -17.56 -15.23
CA TYR A 60 20.64 -18.69 -15.87
C TYR A 60 21.54 -19.92 -15.90
N GLY A 61 20.99 -21.10 -16.23
CA GLY A 61 21.75 -22.33 -16.34
C GLY A 61 22.43 -22.77 -15.04
N LEU A 62 21.89 -22.35 -13.87
CA LEU A 62 22.42 -22.75 -12.59
C LEU A 62 22.20 -24.26 -12.36
N PHE A 63 23.30 -25.01 -12.25
CA PHE A 63 23.27 -26.45 -12.11
C PHE A 63 24.36 -26.93 -11.15
N VAL A 64 24.04 -27.99 -10.36
CA VAL A 64 25.00 -28.76 -9.56
C VAL A 64 24.69 -30.24 -9.75
N LYS A 65 25.69 -31.03 -10.14
CA LYS A 65 25.55 -32.50 -10.27
C LYS A 65 25.05 -33.10 -8.96
N GLU A 66 24.11 -34.04 -9.01
CA GLU A 66 23.38 -34.56 -7.86
C GLU A 66 24.28 -34.99 -6.69
N GLN A 67 25.32 -35.76 -7.01
CA GLN A 67 26.29 -36.25 -6.02
C GLN A 67 27.12 -35.20 -5.33
N TYR A 68 27.11 -33.96 -5.84
CA TYR A 68 27.82 -32.79 -5.28
C TYR A 68 26.89 -31.76 -4.67
N ARG A 69 25.58 -32.00 -4.64
CA ARG A 69 24.60 -31.11 -3.99
C ARG A 69 24.81 -31.08 -2.49
N LEU A 70 24.24 -30.04 -1.85
CA LEU A 70 24.36 -29.79 -0.40
C LEU A 70 25.77 -29.51 0.14
N ASN A 71 26.77 -29.35 -0.73
CA ASN A 71 28.15 -29.02 -0.38
C ASN A 71 28.48 -27.53 -0.59
N GLY A 72 27.48 -26.64 -0.70
CA GLY A 72 27.67 -25.20 -0.85
C GLY A 72 28.13 -24.74 -2.26
N LEU A 73 28.29 -25.64 -3.24
CA LEU A 73 28.79 -25.27 -4.57
C LEU A 73 27.87 -24.29 -5.30
N GLY A 74 26.56 -24.48 -5.22
CA GLY A 74 25.59 -23.57 -5.82
C GLY A 74 25.66 -22.14 -5.21
N THR A 75 25.84 -22.04 -3.90
CA THR A 75 26.07 -20.76 -3.22
C THR A 75 27.32 -20.06 -3.74
N LYS A 76 28.43 -20.76 -3.87
CA LYS A 76 29.69 -20.20 -4.40
C LYS A 76 29.54 -19.70 -5.85
N ILE A 77 28.78 -20.40 -6.67
CA ILE A 77 28.47 -19.93 -8.03
C ILE A 77 27.70 -18.62 -7.97
N ILE A 78 26.63 -18.56 -7.18
CA ILE A 78 25.82 -17.33 -7.07
C ILE A 78 26.67 -16.16 -6.55
N GLU A 79 27.45 -16.37 -5.49
CA GLU A 79 28.36 -15.35 -4.94
C GLU A 79 29.32 -14.81 -6.00
N ARG A 80 29.91 -15.72 -6.81
CA ARG A 80 30.83 -15.32 -7.87
C ARG A 80 30.12 -14.59 -9.01
N LEU A 81 28.94 -15.04 -9.42
CA LEU A 81 28.13 -14.37 -10.44
C LEU A 81 27.67 -12.97 -9.96
N LYS A 82 27.31 -12.81 -8.67
CA LYS A 82 27.03 -11.50 -8.07
C LYS A 82 28.23 -10.56 -8.14
N THR A 83 29.42 -11.06 -7.79
CA THR A 83 30.66 -10.28 -7.88
C THR A 83 30.90 -9.83 -9.31
N GLU A 84 30.81 -10.75 -10.26
CA GLU A 84 31.00 -10.46 -11.69
C GLU A 84 29.99 -9.42 -12.22
N ALA A 85 28.70 -9.56 -11.83
CA ALA A 85 27.67 -8.59 -12.18
C ALA A 85 28.02 -7.19 -11.64
N LYS A 86 28.40 -7.09 -10.36
CA LYS A 86 28.79 -5.84 -9.72
C LYS A 86 29.98 -5.19 -10.40
N GLU A 87 31.03 -5.97 -10.73
CA GLU A 87 32.22 -5.51 -11.47
C GLU A 87 31.89 -4.99 -12.88
N ASN A 88 30.78 -5.45 -13.47
CA ASN A 88 30.26 -4.98 -14.76
C ASN A 88 29.13 -3.92 -14.63
N GLY A 89 29.00 -3.30 -13.45
CA GLY A 89 28.09 -2.17 -13.23
C GLY A 89 26.62 -2.56 -13.06
N ALA A 90 26.35 -3.78 -12.58
CA ALA A 90 24.98 -4.19 -12.31
C ALA A 90 24.34 -3.35 -11.21
N VAL A 91 23.10 -2.94 -11.44
CA VAL A 91 22.19 -2.37 -10.43
C VAL A 91 21.25 -3.43 -9.89
N GLU A 92 20.92 -4.45 -10.69
CA GLU A 92 20.10 -5.59 -10.35
C GLU A 92 20.62 -6.88 -10.99
N ILE A 93 20.48 -7.97 -10.25
CA ILE A 93 20.50 -9.33 -10.83
C ILE A 93 19.19 -10.03 -10.53
N PHE A 94 18.76 -10.90 -11.44
CA PHE A 94 17.62 -11.77 -11.21
C PHE A 94 17.84 -13.16 -11.80
N SER A 95 16.99 -14.10 -11.39
CA SER A 95 16.92 -15.44 -11.98
C SER A 95 15.47 -15.92 -12.01
N ASN A 96 15.05 -16.45 -13.15
CA ASN A 96 13.78 -17.18 -13.26
C ASN A 96 14.03 -18.65 -12.92
N VAL A 97 13.42 -19.14 -11.85
CA VAL A 97 13.69 -20.49 -11.33
C VAL A 97 12.42 -21.27 -11.08
N PRO A 98 12.48 -22.62 -11.19
CA PRO A 98 11.39 -23.46 -10.73
C PRO A 98 11.01 -23.12 -9.28
N VAL A 99 9.71 -23.12 -8.98
CA VAL A 99 9.18 -22.84 -7.64
C VAL A 99 9.87 -23.65 -6.54
N SER A 100 10.21 -24.90 -6.82
CA SER A 100 10.95 -25.79 -5.89
C SER A 100 12.35 -25.28 -5.51
N THR A 101 12.91 -24.35 -6.26
CA THR A 101 14.29 -23.84 -6.09
C THR A 101 14.32 -22.47 -5.34
N VAL A 102 13.19 -21.83 -5.16
CA VAL A 102 13.06 -20.48 -4.54
C VAL A 102 13.83 -20.40 -3.22
N ARG A 103 13.60 -21.34 -2.31
CA ARG A 103 14.26 -21.34 -0.98
C ARG A 103 15.78 -21.33 -1.06
N PHE A 104 16.36 -21.90 -2.11
CA PHE A 104 17.80 -21.85 -2.32
C PHE A 104 18.26 -20.46 -2.73
N LEU A 105 17.52 -19.76 -3.61
CA LEU A 105 17.86 -18.39 -4.00
C LEU A 105 17.69 -17.41 -2.83
N GLU A 106 16.61 -17.55 -2.04
CA GLU A 106 16.39 -16.75 -0.83
C GLU A 106 17.55 -16.88 0.19
N LYS A 107 18.06 -18.11 0.39
CA LYS A 107 19.26 -18.32 1.22
C LYS A 107 20.50 -17.61 0.70
N ASN A 108 20.56 -17.32 -0.59
CA ASN A 108 21.61 -16.60 -1.26
C ASN A 108 21.30 -15.09 -1.45
N GLY A 109 20.24 -14.60 -0.79
CA GLY A 109 19.88 -13.20 -0.73
C GLY A 109 19.07 -12.67 -1.92
N LEU A 110 18.59 -13.54 -2.85
CA LEU A 110 17.68 -13.12 -3.90
C LEU A 110 16.24 -13.28 -3.40
N ALA A 111 15.51 -12.18 -3.30
CA ALA A 111 14.12 -12.16 -2.87
C ALA A 111 13.17 -12.53 -4.03
N VAL A 112 12.05 -13.17 -3.71
CA VAL A 112 10.96 -13.36 -4.68
C VAL A 112 10.47 -12.00 -5.19
N ASP A 113 10.27 -11.87 -6.49
CA ASP A 113 9.88 -10.64 -7.17
C ASP A 113 8.76 -10.90 -8.20
N GLY A 114 7.54 -11.02 -7.68
CA GLY A 114 6.32 -11.28 -8.44
C GLY A 114 5.78 -12.71 -8.32
N VAL A 115 4.72 -12.98 -9.08
CA VAL A 115 4.00 -14.26 -9.05
C VAL A 115 4.64 -15.33 -9.94
N SER A 116 4.27 -16.58 -9.69
CA SER A 116 4.72 -17.69 -10.54
C SER A 116 4.01 -17.68 -11.90
N PHE A 117 4.74 -18.14 -12.91
CA PHE A 117 4.26 -18.26 -14.29
C PHE A 117 4.60 -19.65 -14.88
N PRO A 118 3.79 -20.18 -15.82
CA PRO A 118 4.06 -21.47 -16.44
C PRO A 118 5.19 -21.39 -17.47
N GLN A 119 6.04 -22.40 -17.49
CA GLN A 119 7.02 -22.64 -18.56
C GLN A 119 7.07 -24.14 -18.85
N GLY A 120 6.33 -24.60 -19.88
CA GLY A 120 6.02 -26.00 -20.09
C GLY A 120 5.20 -26.57 -18.92
N ASP A 121 5.55 -27.75 -18.43
CA ASP A 121 4.85 -28.42 -17.31
C ASP A 121 5.30 -27.92 -15.93
N THR A 122 6.16 -26.92 -15.86
CA THR A 122 6.72 -26.41 -14.60
C THR A 122 6.38 -24.94 -14.39
N ARG A 123 6.07 -24.57 -13.15
CA ARG A 123 5.91 -23.15 -12.78
C ARG A 123 7.24 -22.56 -12.32
N PHE A 124 7.55 -21.39 -12.81
CA PHE A 124 8.74 -20.58 -12.49
C PHE A 124 8.36 -19.32 -11.73
N VAL A 125 9.32 -18.73 -11.04
CA VAL A 125 9.18 -17.44 -10.39
C VAL A 125 10.48 -16.67 -10.52
N LYS A 126 10.38 -15.35 -10.68
CA LYS A 126 11.53 -14.43 -10.64
C LYS A 126 11.99 -14.25 -9.19
N CYS A 127 13.31 -14.34 -8.95
CA CYS A 127 13.96 -13.91 -7.73
C CYS A 127 15.00 -12.86 -8.08
N SER A 128 15.09 -11.76 -7.34
CA SER A 128 15.95 -10.63 -7.66
C SER A 128 16.79 -10.14 -6.47
N TYR A 129 17.83 -9.38 -6.77
CA TYR A 129 18.72 -8.74 -5.81
C TYR A 129 19.22 -7.41 -6.39
N GLN A 130 19.05 -6.33 -5.64
CA GLN A 130 19.48 -4.98 -6.01
C GLN A 130 20.76 -4.62 -5.25
N PHE A 131 21.75 -4.02 -5.94
CA PHE A 131 23.05 -3.68 -5.40
C PHE A 131 23.10 -2.31 -4.70
N ILE A 132 21.99 -1.59 -4.62
CA ILE A 132 21.96 -0.18 -4.21
C ILE A 132 22.63 0.10 -2.86
N PHE A 133 22.56 -0.81 -1.90
CA PHE A 133 23.16 -0.66 -0.56
C PHE A 133 24.26 -1.68 -0.25
N ASP A 134 24.93 -2.23 -1.27
CA ASP A 134 26.02 -3.20 -1.03
C ASP A 134 27.27 -2.59 -0.37
N ASP A 135 27.37 -1.27 -0.41
CA ASP A 135 28.48 -0.51 0.17
C ASP A 135 28.05 0.25 1.44
N ALA A 136 26.88 -0.10 2.01
CA ALA A 136 26.37 0.42 3.27
C ALA A 136 25.79 -0.72 4.10
N ASN A 137 25.83 -0.61 5.43
CA ASN A 137 25.30 -1.63 6.32
C ASN A 137 23.87 -1.25 6.79
N TRP A 138 22.98 -2.23 6.86
CA TRP A 138 21.76 -2.08 7.61
C TRP A 138 22.07 -2.04 9.09
N VAL A 139 21.46 -1.10 9.81
CA VAL A 139 21.66 -0.92 11.25
C VAL A 139 20.31 -0.93 11.97
N SER A 140 20.33 -1.42 13.22
CA SER A 140 19.19 -1.40 14.14
C SER A 140 19.57 -0.72 15.46
N PHE A 141 18.56 -0.46 16.32
CA PHE A 141 18.69 0.38 17.49
C PHE A 141 18.31 -0.35 18.79
N HIS A 142 18.76 -1.59 18.95
CA HIS A 142 18.61 -2.42 20.16
C HIS A 142 17.17 -2.53 20.69
N GLY A 143 16.22 -2.85 19.80
CA GLY A 143 14.81 -3.08 20.15
C GLY A 143 13.98 -1.81 20.33
N GLU A 144 14.47 -0.66 19.89
CA GLU A 144 13.66 0.56 19.87
C GLU A 144 12.60 0.47 18.76
N LYS A 145 11.35 0.81 19.09
CA LYS A 145 10.18 0.64 18.23
C LYS A 145 9.27 1.86 18.15
N ASP A 146 9.38 2.80 19.10
CA ASP A 146 8.55 4.01 19.11
C ASP A 146 9.19 5.11 18.28
N ALA A 147 10.30 5.69 18.77
CA ALA A 147 11.05 6.66 17.98
C ALA A 147 12.52 6.75 18.40
N VAL A 148 13.41 6.95 17.43
CA VAL A 148 14.85 7.14 17.64
C VAL A 148 15.38 8.35 16.87
N ILE A 149 16.48 8.91 17.36
CA ILE A 149 17.28 9.90 16.66
C ILE A 149 18.62 9.24 16.38
N ALA A 150 18.91 8.98 15.09
CA ALA A 150 20.14 8.37 14.62
C ALA A 150 20.99 9.41 13.88
N ARG A 151 22.31 9.41 14.11
CA ARG A 151 23.21 10.44 13.61
C ARG A 151 24.51 9.85 13.11
N LYS A 152 25.03 10.44 12.03
CA LYS A 152 26.37 10.21 11.49
C LYS A 152 27.05 11.55 11.20
N ASP A 153 28.23 11.78 11.78
CA ASP A 153 29.11 12.89 11.41
C ASP A 153 30.05 12.43 10.29
N PHE A 154 30.35 13.33 9.34
CA PHE A 154 31.22 13.08 8.22
C PHE A 154 31.92 14.37 7.77
N TYR A 155 32.90 14.25 6.86
CA TYR A 155 33.70 15.36 6.41
C TYR A 155 33.70 15.47 4.89
N ILE A 156 33.59 16.69 4.38
CA ILE A 156 33.60 17.00 2.95
C ILE A 156 34.75 18.00 2.66
N ASP A 157 35.66 17.64 1.74
CA ASP A 157 36.72 18.54 1.29
C ASP A 157 36.18 19.65 0.38
N LYS A 158 35.24 19.30 -0.49
CA LYS A 158 34.61 20.22 -1.43
C LYS A 158 33.17 19.79 -1.69
N VAL A 159 32.23 20.75 -1.63
CA VAL A 159 30.84 20.51 -1.98
C VAL A 159 30.69 20.37 -3.50
N ASN A 160 30.16 19.24 -3.95
CA ASN A 160 29.72 18.96 -5.32
C ASN A 160 28.35 18.31 -5.26
N GLU A 161 27.72 18.06 -6.42
CA GLU A 161 26.45 17.33 -6.49
C GLU A 161 26.48 16.06 -5.64
N THR A 162 25.57 15.98 -4.67
CA THR A 162 25.55 14.90 -3.69
C THR A 162 24.16 14.34 -3.54
N ILE A 163 24.03 13.04 -3.77
CA ILE A 163 22.77 12.30 -3.70
C ILE A 163 22.75 11.42 -2.45
N LEU A 164 21.73 11.58 -1.65
CA LEU A 164 21.39 10.69 -0.54
C LEU A 164 20.47 9.56 -1.05
N TYR A 165 20.87 8.32 -0.76
CA TYR A 165 19.99 7.16 -0.83
C TYR A 165 19.73 6.71 0.60
N ALA A 166 18.44 6.60 1.00
CA ALA A 166 18.09 6.26 2.37
C ALA A 166 16.81 5.44 2.46
N SER A 167 16.79 4.46 3.35
CA SER A 167 15.61 3.71 3.75
C SER A 167 15.57 3.60 5.26
N GLY A 168 14.63 4.32 5.89
CA GLY A 168 14.28 4.13 7.30
C GLY A 168 13.05 3.23 7.39
N LEU A 169 13.17 2.07 8.07
CA LEU A 169 12.02 1.22 8.34
C LEU A 169 11.31 1.70 9.59
N GLY A 170 10.21 2.35 9.36
CA GLY A 170 9.47 3.31 10.12
C GLY A 170 9.25 4.54 9.25
N PHE A 171 8.73 5.63 9.80
CA PHE A 171 8.66 6.91 9.11
C PHE A 171 9.85 7.78 9.49
N CYS A 172 10.46 8.44 8.53
CA CYS A 172 11.73 9.12 8.70
C CYS A 172 11.68 10.61 8.33
N GLU A 173 12.11 11.47 9.25
CA GLU A 173 12.48 12.85 8.95
C GLU A 173 14.01 12.96 8.91
N ILE A 174 14.54 13.57 7.86
CA ILE A 174 16.00 13.66 7.63
C ILE A 174 16.46 15.11 7.78
N TYR A 175 17.56 15.29 8.50
CA TYR A 175 18.17 16.60 8.74
C TYR A 175 19.64 16.58 8.35
N ILE A 176 20.14 17.67 7.76
CA ILE A 176 21.55 17.89 7.50
C ILE A 176 21.93 19.26 8.09
N ASN A 177 22.94 19.30 8.93
CA ASN A 177 23.47 20.53 9.53
C ASN A 177 22.40 21.42 10.19
N GLY A 178 21.44 20.80 10.87
CA GLY A 178 20.35 21.51 11.57
C GLY A 178 19.11 21.80 10.71
N GLN A 179 19.16 21.55 9.41
CA GLN A 179 18.06 21.83 8.49
C GLN A 179 17.33 20.54 8.08
N LYS A 180 15.97 20.54 8.13
CA LYS A 180 15.17 19.46 7.57
C LYS A 180 15.24 19.54 6.04
N ILE A 181 15.64 18.41 5.39
CA ILE A 181 15.92 18.42 3.95
C ILE A 181 14.70 18.25 3.04
N SER A 182 13.52 17.99 3.59
CA SER A 182 12.31 17.74 2.80
C SER A 182 11.05 18.12 3.59
N ASP A 183 10.02 18.57 2.87
CA ASP A 183 8.66 18.80 3.39
C ASP A 183 7.78 17.55 3.38
N ARG A 184 8.32 16.40 2.88
CA ARG A 184 7.63 15.11 2.87
C ARG A 184 7.31 14.66 4.28
N LEU A 185 6.14 14.08 4.44
CA LEU A 185 5.68 13.46 5.67
C LEU A 185 5.58 11.94 5.46
N LEU A 186 5.68 11.18 6.56
CA LEU A 186 5.39 9.74 6.61
C LEU A 186 6.12 8.93 5.52
N ALA A 187 7.37 9.28 5.25
CA ALA A 187 8.20 8.61 4.26
C ALA A 187 9.24 7.68 4.93
N PRO A 188 9.68 6.60 4.26
CA PRO A 188 9.17 6.04 3.00
C PRO A 188 7.73 5.50 3.14
N ALA A 189 7.00 5.43 2.01
CA ALA A 189 5.65 4.90 2.00
C ALA A 189 5.60 3.41 2.39
N TRP A 190 4.49 3.00 2.96
CA TRP A 190 4.28 1.62 3.41
C TRP A 190 4.22 0.62 2.24
N THR A 191 4.79 -0.58 2.46
CA THR A 191 4.80 -1.74 1.56
C THR A 191 4.74 -3.05 2.37
N ASN A 192 4.74 -4.19 1.70
CA ASN A 192 5.00 -5.50 2.32
C ASN A 192 6.50 -5.62 2.63
N TYR A 193 6.96 -5.02 3.70
CA TYR A 193 8.40 -4.83 3.98
C TYR A 193 9.22 -6.12 4.06
N VAL A 194 8.81 -7.05 4.94
CA VAL A 194 9.50 -8.32 5.18
C VAL A 194 8.49 -9.43 5.46
N SER A 195 8.92 -10.68 5.37
CA SER A 195 8.08 -11.82 5.75
C SER A 195 7.77 -11.80 7.23
N VAL A 196 6.50 -12.02 7.58
CA VAL A 196 6.02 -12.11 8.96
C VAL A 196 5.66 -13.54 9.34
N ASP A 197 5.73 -13.85 10.65
CA ASP A 197 5.30 -15.15 11.15
C ASP A 197 3.77 -15.19 11.21
N SER A 198 3.17 -16.00 10.35
CA SER A 198 1.71 -16.20 10.29
C SER A 198 1.09 -16.70 11.60
N LYS A 199 1.89 -17.28 12.51
CA LYS A 199 1.41 -17.78 13.80
C LYS A 199 0.95 -16.69 14.76
N ILE A 200 1.38 -15.44 14.53
CA ILE A 200 0.94 -14.29 15.35
C ILE A 200 -0.36 -13.68 14.85
N MET A 201 -0.92 -14.18 13.75
CA MET A 201 -2.15 -13.68 13.16
C MET A 201 -3.38 -14.42 13.72
N SER A 202 -4.51 -13.73 13.83
CA SER A 202 -5.79 -14.34 14.25
C SER A 202 -6.22 -15.44 13.29
N TYR A 203 -5.96 -15.24 11.99
CA TYR A 203 -6.20 -16.19 10.92
C TYR A 203 -4.88 -16.48 10.21
N PRO A 204 -4.27 -17.68 10.46
CA PRO A 204 -3.01 -18.01 9.82
C PRO A 204 -3.14 -18.04 8.30
N ILE A 205 -2.35 -17.23 7.63
CA ILE A 205 -2.23 -17.21 6.18
C ILE A 205 -0.89 -17.82 5.82
N PHE A 206 -0.92 -18.81 4.92
CA PHE A 206 0.27 -19.51 4.47
C PHE A 206 0.77 -18.99 3.11
N ASP A 207 0.20 -17.92 2.64
CA ASP A 207 0.51 -17.31 1.36
C ASP A 207 1.95 -16.79 1.32
N LYS A 208 2.61 -17.05 0.21
CA LYS A 208 3.92 -16.51 -0.09
C LYS A 208 3.74 -15.22 -0.88
N MET A 209 4.00 -14.09 -0.25
CA MET A 209 3.90 -12.76 -0.85
C MET A 209 5.28 -12.21 -1.20
N THR A 210 5.32 -11.27 -2.16
CA THR A 210 6.54 -10.51 -2.45
C THR A 210 6.80 -9.48 -1.34
N GLN A 211 8.04 -9.42 -0.86
CA GLN A 211 8.48 -8.41 0.10
C GLN A 211 9.24 -7.31 -0.64
N ARG A 212 8.91 -6.05 -0.32
CA ARG A 212 9.50 -4.86 -0.93
C ARG A 212 9.80 -3.79 0.09
N ILE A 213 10.97 -3.15 -0.03
CA ILE A 213 11.38 -2.00 0.77
C ILE A 213 11.65 -0.85 -0.18
N LEU A 214 11.02 0.29 0.09
CA LEU A 214 11.27 1.52 -0.65
C LEU A 214 12.44 2.29 -0.03
N TYR A 215 13.22 2.94 -0.89
CA TYR A 215 14.24 3.91 -0.49
C TYR A 215 14.02 5.25 -1.18
N GLU A 216 14.37 6.32 -0.51
CA GLU A 216 14.36 7.67 -1.07
C GLU A 216 15.70 7.97 -1.74
N LYS A 217 15.64 8.74 -2.83
CA LYS A 217 16.77 9.31 -3.53
C LYS A 217 16.61 10.82 -3.58
N LEU A 218 17.48 11.54 -2.87
CA LEU A 218 17.34 12.97 -2.64
C LEU A 218 18.62 13.71 -2.98
N ASP A 219 18.55 14.79 -3.75
CA ASP A 219 19.66 15.74 -3.89
C ASP A 219 19.73 16.55 -2.60
N VAL A 220 20.88 16.46 -1.94
CA VAL A 220 21.13 17.14 -0.65
C VAL A 220 22.26 18.14 -0.73
N THR A 221 22.71 18.48 -1.92
CA THR A 221 23.87 19.36 -2.19
C THR A 221 23.76 20.69 -1.47
N GLU A 222 22.59 21.32 -1.47
CA GLU A 222 22.39 22.65 -0.86
C GLU A 222 22.50 22.68 0.68
N PHE A 223 22.37 21.52 1.33
CA PHE A 223 22.44 21.41 2.80
C PHE A 223 23.86 21.15 3.33
N LEU A 224 24.83 20.93 2.43
CA LEU A 224 26.18 20.54 2.76
C LEU A 224 27.14 21.75 2.81
N VAL A 225 28.18 21.64 3.64
CA VAL A 225 29.25 22.63 3.74
C VAL A 225 30.63 21.97 3.64
N GLU A 226 31.64 22.70 3.22
CA GLU A 226 33.04 22.22 3.31
C GLU A 226 33.42 22.06 4.79
N GLY A 227 34.09 21.00 5.12
CA GLY A 227 34.46 20.64 6.48
C GLY A 227 33.54 19.63 7.12
N LYS A 228 33.28 19.77 8.43
CA LYS A 228 32.44 18.86 9.21
C LYS A 228 30.98 19.05 8.87
N ASN A 229 30.30 17.94 8.60
CA ASN A 229 28.85 17.86 8.37
C ASN A 229 28.23 16.80 9.28
N THR A 230 26.94 16.89 9.49
CA THR A 230 26.18 15.85 10.17
C THR A 230 24.90 15.54 9.42
N ILE A 231 24.56 14.25 9.31
CA ILE A 231 23.25 13.79 8.87
C ILE A 231 22.53 13.11 10.02
N VAL A 232 21.25 13.43 10.20
CA VAL A 232 20.42 12.91 11.27
C VAL A 232 19.11 12.39 10.73
N PHE A 233 18.73 11.22 11.20
CA PHE A 233 17.47 10.55 10.91
C PHE A 233 16.64 10.50 12.19
N HIS A 234 15.53 11.24 12.24
CA HIS A 234 14.53 11.10 13.27
C HIS A 234 13.48 10.13 12.74
N ILE A 235 13.39 8.93 13.33
CA ILE A 235 12.60 7.81 12.80
C ILE A 235 11.56 7.43 13.85
N GLY A 236 10.27 7.49 13.47
CA GLY A 236 9.14 6.95 14.24
C GLY A 236 8.80 5.55 13.76
N GLY A 237 8.14 4.74 14.62
CA GLY A 237 7.85 3.34 14.33
C GLY A 237 7.00 3.10 13.08
N GLY A 238 6.05 3.99 12.77
CA GLY A 238 5.20 3.92 11.60
C GLY A 238 4.49 2.56 11.44
N TRP A 239 4.27 2.15 10.21
CA TRP A 239 3.69 0.84 9.91
C TRP A 239 4.64 -0.33 10.21
N PHE A 240 5.95 -0.12 10.15
CA PHE A 240 6.94 -1.19 10.32
C PHE A 240 6.95 -1.74 11.75
N CYS A 241 6.91 -0.87 12.74
CA CYS A 241 6.97 -1.24 14.17
C CYS A 241 5.61 -1.27 14.86
N GLN A 242 4.51 -1.34 14.10
CA GLN A 242 3.17 -1.29 14.69
C GLN A 242 2.83 -2.56 15.47
N TYR A 243 2.96 -2.52 16.79
CA TYR A 243 2.70 -3.64 17.70
C TYR A 243 1.24 -3.72 18.16
N GLU A 244 0.52 -2.61 18.15
CA GLU A 244 -0.89 -2.53 18.51
C GLU A 244 -1.69 -2.23 17.25
N SER A 245 -2.80 -2.92 17.06
CA SER A 245 -3.68 -2.69 15.92
C SER A 245 -5.13 -2.59 16.36
N ILE A 246 -5.93 -1.91 15.53
CA ILE A 246 -7.38 -1.87 15.63
C ILE A 246 -7.93 -2.98 14.75
N GLY A 247 -8.85 -3.81 15.28
CA GLY A 247 -9.49 -4.87 14.53
C GLY A 247 -8.70 -6.19 14.58
N GLU A 248 -8.45 -6.76 13.42
CA GLU A 248 -7.73 -8.02 13.30
C GLU A 248 -6.28 -7.89 13.77
N LEU A 249 -5.77 -8.93 14.42
CA LEU A 249 -4.37 -8.94 14.88
C LEU A 249 -3.44 -8.89 13.69
N ALA A 250 -2.92 -7.70 13.44
CA ALA A 250 -1.97 -7.47 12.37
C ALA A 250 -0.54 -7.69 12.86
N PRO A 251 0.30 -8.34 12.06
CA PRO A 251 1.70 -8.53 12.42
C PRO A 251 2.45 -7.19 12.42
N HIS A 252 3.40 -7.02 13.33
CA HIS A 252 4.47 -6.07 13.18
C HIS A 252 5.61 -6.70 12.37
N TYR A 253 6.37 -5.88 11.65
CA TYR A 253 7.45 -6.40 10.80
C TYR A 253 8.79 -6.49 11.55
N GLY A 254 9.03 -5.62 12.53
CA GLY A 254 10.26 -5.62 13.32
C GLY A 254 10.49 -4.32 14.09
N ASP A 255 11.71 -4.16 14.61
CA ASP A 255 12.18 -2.95 15.27
C ASP A 255 12.74 -1.96 14.23
N ILE A 256 12.85 -0.68 14.57
CA ILE A 256 13.37 0.37 13.67
C ILE A 256 14.72 -0.01 13.08
N MET A 257 14.84 0.12 11.76
CA MET A 257 16.08 -0.10 11.01
C MET A 257 16.38 1.08 10.11
N LEU A 258 17.65 1.23 9.73
CA LEU A 258 18.11 2.27 8.82
C LEU A 258 19.19 1.72 7.89
N CYS A 259 19.14 2.12 6.63
CA CYS A 259 20.24 2.01 5.71
C CYS A 259 20.33 3.27 4.86
N PHE A 260 21.53 3.86 4.74
CA PHE A 260 21.75 5.02 3.88
C PHE A 260 23.15 5.08 3.32
N LYS A 261 23.30 5.79 2.23
CA LYS A 261 24.60 6.25 1.70
C LYS A 261 24.48 7.61 1.03
N LEU A 262 25.54 8.38 1.13
CA LEU A 262 25.75 9.67 0.46
C LEU A 262 26.78 9.50 -0.66
N MET A 263 26.37 9.82 -1.89
CA MET A 263 27.22 9.69 -3.07
C MET A 263 27.50 11.05 -3.70
N GLN A 264 28.78 11.36 -3.90
CA GLN A 264 29.25 12.52 -4.65
C GLN A 264 29.85 12.03 -5.97
N GLY A 265 29.06 11.98 -7.03
CA GLY A 265 29.38 11.23 -8.22
C GLY A 265 29.52 9.74 -7.91
N GLU A 266 30.70 9.15 -8.23
CA GLU A 266 31.01 7.74 -7.91
C GLU A 266 31.62 7.55 -6.50
N ARG A 267 31.97 8.65 -5.81
CA ARG A 267 32.58 8.59 -4.47
C ARG A 267 31.51 8.54 -3.38
N GLN A 268 31.55 7.49 -2.58
CA GLN A 268 30.77 7.42 -1.33
C GLN A 268 31.47 8.27 -0.25
N ILE A 269 30.73 9.22 0.35
CA ILE A 269 31.26 10.16 1.33
C ILE A 269 30.79 9.88 2.75
N ALA A 270 29.64 9.20 2.90
CA ALA A 270 29.14 8.70 4.16
C ALA A 270 28.16 7.55 3.93
N GLU A 271 28.06 6.66 4.92
CA GLU A 271 27.16 5.51 4.90
C GLU A 271 26.70 5.13 6.31
N SER A 272 25.66 4.33 6.39
CA SER A 272 25.26 3.64 7.61
C SER A 272 26.22 2.49 7.91
N ASP A 273 26.74 2.47 9.12
CA ASP A 273 27.64 1.45 9.67
C ASP A 273 27.50 1.39 11.20
N GLY A 274 28.26 0.54 11.88
CA GLY A 274 28.32 0.44 13.35
C GLY A 274 28.84 1.71 14.06
N ASN A 275 29.21 2.77 13.34
CA ASN A 275 29.58 4.06 13.91
C ASN A 275 28.42 5.08 13.89
N VAL A 276 27.26 4.72 13.33
CA VAL A 276 26.03 5.49 13.53
C VAL A 276 25.73 5.53 15.02
N ARG A 277 25.58 6.74 15.56
CA ARG A 277 25.20 6.94 16.95
C ARG A 277 23.71 7.20 17.05
N TYR A 278 23.06 6.74 18.13
CA TYR A 278 21.63 6.99 18.35
C TYR A 278 21.28 7.27 19.80
N THR A 279 20.17 7.96 19.97
CA THR A 279 19.52 8.17 21.27
C THR A 279 18.01 7.99 21.13
N LYS A 280 17.33 7.77 22.27
CA LYS A 280 15.86 7.78 22.30
C LYS A 280 15.36 9.17 21.95
N SER A 281 14.28 9.21 21.18
CA SER A 281 13.60 10.46 20.86
C SER A 281 12.83 11.00 22.11
N TYR A 282 12.52 12.30 22.09
CA TYR A 282 11.52 12.89 22.97
C TYR A 282 10.09 12.37 22.68
N ILE A 283 9.86 11.69 21.56
CA ILE A 283 8.63 10.96 21.26
C ILE A 283 8.74 9.61 21.97
N ARG A 284 8.00 9.48 23.07
CA ARG A 284 8.01 8.31 23.97
C ARG A 284 7.18 7.17 23.49
N LYS A 285 6.10 7.51 22.76
CA LYS A 285 5.23 6.58 22.06
C LYS A 285 4.94 7.13 20.68
N SER A 286 4.98 6.25 19.71
CA SER A 286 4.55 6.52 18.33
C SER A 286 3.71 5.35 17.85
N ASN A 287 2.43 5.59 17.62
CA ASN A 287 1.48 4.58 17.20
C ASN A 287 0.63 5.15 16.06
N ILE A 288 0.56 4.41 14.95
CA ILE A 288 -0.14 4.89 13.76
C ILE A 288 -1.66 5.08 14.00
N TYR A 289 -2.25 4.32 14.92
CA TYR A 289 -3.68 4.37 15.22
C TYR A 289 -4.01 5.28 16.40
N TYR A 290 -3.22 5.18 17.48
CA TYR A 290 -3.55 5.83 18.75
C TYR A 290 -2.94 7.19 18.92
N GLY A 291 -1.89 7.54 18.15
CA GLY A 291 -1.22 8.85 18.23
C GLY A 291 0.14 8.81 18.91
N GLU A 292 0.58 9.95 19.40
CA GLU A 292 1.93 10.15 19.95
C GLU A 292 1.95 10.70 21.37
N GLU A 293 3.00 10.33 22.12
CA GLU A 293 3.33 10.93 23.40
C GLU A 293 4.71 11.60 23.30
N HIS A 294 4.75 12.93 23.40
CA HIS A 294 5.99 13.73 23.40
C HIS A 294 6.31 14.21 24.83
N ASP A 295 7.54 13.98 25.28
CA ASP A 295 8.05 14.48 26.55
C ASP A 295 9.28 15.38 26.32
N ALA A 296 9.05 16.66 26.28
CA ALA A 296 10.10 17.65 26.02
C ALA A 296 11.18 17.73 27.10
N ARG A 297 10.90 17.21 28.30
CA ARG A 297 11.85 17.25 29.44
C ARG A 297 13.05 16.33 29.26
N ILE A 298 12.95 15.36 28.36
CA ILE A 298 13.98 14.33 28.13
C ILE A 298 14.66 14.49 26.79
N GLY A 299 14.23 15.45 25.97
CA GLY A 299 14.74 15.64 24.61
C GLY A 299 15.94 16.57 24.54
N ASN A 300 16.88 16.26 23.64
CA ASN A 300 17.83 17.23 23.10
C ASN A 300 17.24 17.73 21.76
N TYR A 301 16.88 19.00 21.67
CA TYR A 301 16.27 19.57 20.47
C TYR A 301 17.30 20.05 19.45
N ASP A 302 18.58 20.16 19.86
CA ASP A 302 19.70 20.54 18.99
C ASP A 302 20.37 19.31 18.37
N PHE A 303 19.69 18.17 18.40
CA PHE A 303 20.20 16.86 17.93
C PHE A 303 20.73 16.88 16.50
N SER A 304 20.25 17.79 15.66
CA SER A 304 20.58 17.87 14.24
C SER A 304 21.71 18.87 13.93
N THR A 305 22.17 19.65 14.90
CA THR A 305 23.27 20.63 14.70
C THR A 305 24.63 19.95 14.76
N VAL A 306 25.62 20.53 14.06
CA VAL A 306 26.99 19.99 14.00
C VAL A 306 27.66 19.95 15.38
N ASP A 307 27.31 20.89 16.26
CA ASP A 307 27.90 21.07 17.61
C ASP A 307 27.16 20.28 18.71
N CYS A 308 26.15 19.47 18.34
CA CYS A 308 25.46 18.63 19.31
C CYS A 308 26.42 17.63 19.96
N ASP A 309 26.44 17.61 21.29
CA ASP A 309 27.18 16.61 22.06
C ASP A 309 26.48 15.24 21.94
N VAL A 310 27.25 14.24 21.51
CA VAL A 310 26.80 12.86 21.26
C VAL A 310 27.62 11.82 22.04
N ASP A 311 28.39 12.24 23.03
CA ASP A 311 29.30 11.34 23.75
C ASP A 311 28.54 10.22 24.47
N ASP A 312 27.37 10.52 25.02
CA ASP A 312 26.50 9.57 25.70
C ASP A 312 25.59 8.76 24.76
N TRP A 313 25.63 9.02 23.46
CA TRP A 313 24.82 8.31 22.49
C TRP A 313 25.35 6.89 22.27
N LYS A 314 24.42 5.92 22.15
CA LYS A 314 24.76 4.53 21.87
C LYS A 314 25.19 4.38 20.39
N LYS A 315 25.94 3.31 20.12
CA LYS A 315 26.23 2.88 18.75
C LYS A 315 25.10 1.97 18.25
N ALA A 316 24.75 2.13 16.99
CA ALA A 316 23.85 1.22 16.29
C ALA A 316 24.49 -0.16 16.11
N GLU A 317 23.66 -1.18 15.97
CA GLU A 317 24.07 -2.56 15.70
C GLU A 317 23.95 -2.84 14.21
N GLU A 318 25.03 -3.31 13.60
CA GLU A 318 24.98 -3.78 12.22
C GLU A 318 24.20 -5.08 12.13
N ILE A 319 23.26 -5.15 11.21
CA ILE A 319 22.38 -6.29 11.02
C ILE A 319 22.43 -6.78 9.57
N LYS A 320 21.97 -8.00 9.37
CA LYS A 320 21.83 -8.56 8.03
C LYS A 320 20.77 -7.77 7.24
N ARG A 321 21.08 -7.49 5.96
CA ARG A 321 20.10 -6.93 5.01
C ARG A 321 18.79 -7.73 5.03
N PRO A 322 17.62 -7.08 5.12
CA PRO A 322 16.34 -7.74 4.94
C PRO A 322 16.25 -8.44 3.58
N LEU A 323 15.61 -9.61 3.56
CA LEU A 323 15.34 -10.35 2.32
C LEU A 323 14.12 -9.75 1.62
N SER A 324 14.34 -8.68 0.89
CA SER A 324 13.29 -7.93 0.21
C SER A 324 13.84 -7.32 -1.07
N VAL A 325 12.96 -7.10 -2.04
CA VAL A 325 13.26 -6.31 -3.23
C VAL A 325 13.43 -4.85 -2.80
N LEU A 326 14.54 -4.21 -3.15
CA LEU A 326 14.76 -2.79 -2.89
C LEU A 326 14.36 -1.98 -4.12
N GLN A 327 13.54 -0.95 -3.91
CA GLN A 327 13.01 -0.12 -4.98
C GLN A 327 13.07 1.37 -4.63
N GLU A 328 13.45 2.21 -5.60
CA GLU A 328 13.35 3.66 -5.45
C GLU A 328 11.87 4.07 -5.29
N GLN A 329 11.59 4.94 -4.30
CA GLN A 329 10.27 5.49 -4.10
C GLN A 329 9.95 6.53 -5.18
N ASP A 330 9.08 6.18 -6.11
CA ASP A 330 8.52 7.10 -7.11
C ASP A 330 7.00 7.23 -6.92
N CYS A 331 6.58 7.69 -5.75
CA CYS A 331 5.18 7.97 -5.47
C CYS A 331 5.01 9.43 -5.00
N ILE A 332 3.77 9.93 -5.09
CA ILE A 332 3.42 11.27 -4.64
C ILE A 332 3.58 11.31 -3.11
N PRO A 333 4.34 12.27 -2.55
CA PRO A 333 4.55 12.35 -1.11
C PRO A 333 3.30 12.84 -0.35
N ASP A 334 3.19 12.44 0.90
CA ASP A 334 2.31 13.10 1.86
C ASP A 334 2.92 14.44 2.27
N LYS A 335 2.06 15.45 2.44
CA LYS A 335 2.46 16.80 2.85
C LYS A 335 1.41 17.48 3.73
N VAL A 336 1.79 18.58 4.36
CA VAL A 336 0.82 19.57 4.84
C VAL A 336 0.27 20.32 3.62
N ILE A 337 -0.98 20.07 3.29
CA ILE A 337 -1.62 20.63 2.08
C ILE A 337 -2.17 22.03 2.33
N ARG A 338 -2.79 22.23 3.49
CA ARG A 338 -3.37 23.51 3.93
C ARG A 338 -3.55 23.52 5.44
N THR A 339 -3.82 24.70 5.96
CA THR A 339 -4.14 24.91 7.38
C THR A 339 -5.56 25.42 7.55
N ILE A 340 -6.19 25.03 8.65
CA ILE A 340 -7.52 25.48 9.05
C ILE A 340 -7.42 26.13 10.42
N LYS A 341 -8.12 27.24 10.65
CA LYS A 341 -8.32 27.81 11.98
C LYS A 341 -9.57 27.17 12.61
N PRO A 342 -9.42 26.18 13.52
CA PRO A 342 -10.59 25.52 14.10
C PRO A 342 -11.35 26.47 15.01
N LYS A 343 -12.67 26.27 15.12
CA LYS A 343 -13.54 27.07 15.96
C LYS A 343 -13.73 26.42 17.32
N CYS A 344 -13.38 27.09 18.40
CA CYS A 344 -13.75 26.64 19.74
C CYS A 344 -15.27 26.73 19.92
N ILE A 345 -15.91 25.60 20.17
CA ILE A 345 -17.37 25.47 20.31
C ILE A 345 -17.80 25.22 21.77
N TYR A 346 -16.87 24.77 22.62
CA TYR A 346 -17.09 24.56 24.06
C TYR A 346 -15.81 24.85 24.83
N SER A 347 -15.96 25.44 26.05
CA SER A 347 -14.85 25.70 26.95
C SER A 347 -15.32 25.65 28.40
N HIS A 348 -14.70 24.79 29.21
CA HIS A 348 -14.97 24.69 30.64
C HIS A 348 -13.71 24.25 31.39
N GLY A 349 -13.13 25.15 32.23
CA GLY A 349 -11.84 24.89 32.86
C GLY A 349 -10.74 24.70 31.81
N ASP A 350 -9.99 23.59 31.96
CA ASP A 350 -8.90 23.24 31.06
C ASP A 350 -9.38 22.45 29.83
N ILE A 351 -10.70 22.19 29.70
CA ILE A 351 -11.29 21.44 28.58
C ILE A 351 -11.81 22.41 27.54
N LYS A 352 -11.35 22.25 26.31
CA LYS A 352 -11.85 23.00 25.15
C LYS A 352 -12.16 22.02 24.01
N VAL A 353 -13.31 22.20 23.33
CA VAL A 353 -13.68 21.39 22.16
C VAL A 353 -13.72 22.30 20.93
N TYR A 354 -13.13 21.81 19.85
CA TYR A 354 -13.00 22.54 18.60
C TYR A 354 -13.71 21.79 17.46
N ASP A 355 -14.37 22.57 16.57
CA ASP A 355 -14.87 22.11 15.27
C ASP A 355 -13.89 22.56 14.18
N ILE A 356 -13.36 21.64 13.42
CA ILE A 356 -12.51 21.89 12.24
C ILE A 356 -13.35 22.47 11.09
N GLY A 357 -14.67 22.18 11.08
CA GLY A 357 -15.63 22.57 10.04
C GLY A 357 -15.84 21.49 8.98
N GLU A 358 -14.97 20.52 8.92
CA GLU A 358 -15.04 19.37 8.01
C GLU A 358 -14.36 18.14 8.64
N ASN A 359 -14.81 16.94 8.25
CA ASN A 359 -14.14 15.68 8.62
C ASN A 359 -12.97 15.46 7.66
N ILE A 360 -11.74 15.56 8.17
CA ILE A 360 -10.52 15.53 7.32
C ILE A 360 -9.32 15.00 8.11
N ALA A 361 -8.37 14.38 7.38
CA ALA A 361 -7.11 13.89 7.95
C ALA A 361 -6.13 15.03 8.22
N GLY A 362 -5.41 14.95 9.34
CA GLY A 362 -4.41 15.94 9.73
C GLY A 362 -4.07 15.88 11.22
N TYR A 363 -3.68 17.00 11.79
CA TYR A 363 -3.37 17.12 13.21
C TYR A 363 -3.45 18.57 13.70
N ALA A 364 -3.74 18.75 15.00
CA ALA A 364 -3.73 20.04 15.67
C ALA A 364 -2.29 20.49 16.00
N VAL A 365 -2.03 21.77 15.88
CA VAL A 365 -0.81 22.42 16.37
C VAL A 365 -1.18 23.24 17.58
N ILE A 366 -0.50 22.99 18.69
CA ILE A 366 -0.75 23.69 19.97
C ILE A 366 0.48 24.45 20.44
N LYS A 367 0.23 25.47 21.26
CA LYS A 367 1.28 26.20 21.96
C LYS A 367 0.91 26.38 23.43
N PHE A 368 1.79 25.95 24.32
CA PHE A 368 1.66 26.22 25.75
C PHE A 368 1.87 27.69 26.06
N HIS A 369 1.11 28.20 26.99
CA HIS A 369 1.32 29.55 27.52
C HIS A 369 2.63 29.61 28.30
N ASP A 370 3.25 30.79 28.34
CA ASP A 370 4.55 30.98 29.01
C ASP A 370 4.45 30.95 30.56
N ASP A 371 3.23 30.98 31.11
CA ASP A 371 3.00 30.87 32.56
C ASP A 371 3.31 29.48 33.08
N THR A 372 4.28 29.40 33.98
CA THR A 372 4.79 28.15 34.56
C THR A 372 3.95 27.62 35.73
N SER A 373 2.83 28.26 36.08
CA SER A 373 2.01 27.93 37.25
C SER A 373 1.17 26.64 37.09
N HIS A 374 0.99 26.11 35.85
CA HIS A 374 0.21 24.91 35.53
C HIS A 374 1.10 23.75 35.11
N SER A 375 0.58 22.52 35.23
CA SER A 375 1.26 21.34 34.74
C SER A 375 1.46 21.46 33.23
N GLY A 376 2.70 21.41 32.73
CA GLY A 376 3.00 21.51 31.30
C GLY A 376 2.57 20.28 30.51
N VAL A 377 1.34 19.78 30.69
CA VAL A 377 0.77 18.61 30.02
C VAL A 377 -0.48 19.02 29.24
N CYS A 378 -0.59 18.54 28.01
CA CYS A 378 -1.78 18.69 27.17
C CYS A 378 -2.12 17.33 26.54
N ASP A 379 -3.38 16.93 26.69
CA ASP A 379 -3.96 15.78 25.97
C ASP A 379 -4.89 16.30 24.87
N ILE A 380 -4.82 15.69 23.68
CA ILE A 380 -5.73 15.96 22.57
C ILE A 380 -6.39 14.64 22.15
N ARG A 381 -7.73 14.65 22.05
CA ARG A 381 -8.50 13.50 21.53
C ARG A 381 -9.27 13.93 20.28
N TYR A 382 -9.43 13.03 19.31
CA TYR A 382 -10.03 13.33 18.02
C TYR A 382 -11.22 12.41 17.76
N ALA A 383 -12.32 12.95 17.21
CA ALA A 383 -13.51 12.18 16.85
C ALA A 383 -14.21 12.78 15.61
N GLU A 384 -14.92 11.92 14.87
CA GLU A 384 -15.74 12.35 13.73
C GLU A 384 -17.01 13.08 14.19
N ASN A 385 -17.52 12.75 15.39
CA ASN A 385 -18.79 13.23 15.91
C ASN A 385 -18.71 13.77 17.33
N ILE A 386 -19.70 14.55 17.74
CA ILE A 386 -19.94 15.01 19.12
C ILE A 386 -21.36 14.69 19.56
N ASN A 387 -21.57 14.62 20.87
CA ASN A 387 -22.88 14.53 21.51
C ASN A 387 -23.48 15.94 21.72
N ASP A 388 -24.75 16.01 22.08
CA ASP A 388 -25.47 17.29 22.33
C ASP A 388 -24.85 18.13 23.47
N ASP A 389 -24.13 17.49 24.40
CA ASP A 389 -23.42 18.15 25.51
C ASP A 389 -21.99 18.57 25.14
N PHE A 390 -21.61 18.50 23.86
CA PHE A 390 -20.29 18.79 23.33
C PHE A 390 -19.20 17.79 23.71
N THR A 391 -19.50 16.66 24.37
CA THR A 391 -18.51 15.57 24.54
C THR A 391 -18.27 14.86 23.22
N LEU A 392 -17.04 14.37 23.02
CA LEU A 392 -16.70 13.62 21.81
C LEU A 392 -17.45 12.29 21.77
N ASN A 393 -17.93 11.91 20.57
CA ASN A 393 -18.59 10.66 20.32
C ASN A 393 -17.65 9.73 19.52
N PHE A 394 -17.29 8.59 20.13
CA PHE A 394 -16.32 7.64 19.58
C PHE A 394 -16.97 6.40 18.93
N ASN A 395 -18.28 6.39 18.71
CA ASN A 395 -18.98 5.21 18.18
C ASN A 395 -18.43 4.79 16.81
N SER A 396 -18.12 5.76 15.93
CA SER A 396 -17.57 5.47 14.59
C SER A 396 -16.16 4.88 14.63
N ALA A 397 -15.40 5.11 15.69
CA ALA A 397 -14.07 4.50 15.90
C ALA A 397 -14.13 3.11 16.53
N GLY A 398 -15.30 2.65 16.97
CA GLY A 398 -15.47 1.40 17.72
C GLY A 398 -15.18 1.55 19.21
N TRP A 399 -15.77 2.58 19.81
CA TRP A 399 -15.80 2.95 21.22
C TRP A 399 -14.51 3.59 21.77
N GLU A 400 -14.53 4.00 23.03
CA GLU A 400 -13.44 4.72 23.72
C GLU A 400 -12.10 3.96 23.78
N SER A 401 -12.09 2.66 23.60
CA SER A 401 -10.86 1.86 23.58
C SER A 401 -9.98 2.09 22.34
N ARG A 402 -10.52 2.80 21.34
CA ARG A 402 -9.87 3.03 20.02
C ARG A 402 -9.72 4.52 19.69
N VAL A 403 -9.53 5.33 20.72
CA VAL A 403 -9.46 6.79 20.56
C VAL A 403 -8.11 7.22 20.03
N GLN A 404 -8.13 8.02 18.97
CA GLN A 404 -6.97 8.76 18.47
C GLN A 404 -6.61 9.83 19.51
N LYS A 405 -5.38 9.80 20.04
CA LYS A 405 -4.98 10.67 21.16
C LYS A 405 -3.51 11.05 21.08
N ASP A 406 -3.21 12.35 21.20
CA ASP A 406 -1.86 12.83 21.45
C ASP A 406 -1.69 13.32 22.88
N ARG A 407 -0.48 13.16 23.42
CA ARG A 407 -0.07 13.73 24.70
C ARG A 407 1.22 14.52 24.53
N PHE A 408 1.23 15.77 24.98
CA PHE A 408 2.38 16.65 24.94
C PHE A 408 2.76 17.13 26.34
N ILE A 409 4.02 16.95 26.70
CA ILE A 409 4.60 17.38 27.98
C ILE A 409 5.69 18.40 27.63
N ARG A 410 5.46 19.65 27.99
CA ARG A 410 6.43 20.74 27.74
C ARG A 410 7.60 20.73 28.70
N ASP A 411 8.68 21.32 28.28
CA ASP A 411 9.72 21.90 29.14
C ASP A 411 9.70 23.43 29.00
N LYS A 412 10.70 24.09 29.59
CA LYS A 412 10.82 25.55 29.52
C LYS A 412 11.27 26.08 28.13
N PHE A 413 11.75 25.24 27.24
CA PHE A 413 12.29 25.65 25.93
C PHE A 413 11.35 25.31 24.79
N LYS A 414 10.73 24.12 24.83
CA LYS A 414 9.81 23.64 23.82
C LYS A 414 8.36 23.92 24.23
N THR A 415 7.71 24.82 23.55
CA THR A 415 6.34 25.25 23.86
C THR A 415 5.34 24.89 22.76
N GLU A 416 5.79 24.72 21.51
CA GLU A 416 4.93 24.36 20.37
C GLU A 416 5.05 22.86 20.05
N PHE A 417 3.90 22.21 19.87
CA PHE A 417 3.82 20.79 19.62
C PHE A 417 2.81 20.44 18.54
N HIS A 418 3.11 19.36 17.83
CA HIS A 418 2.22 18.65 16.94
C HIS A 418 2.73 17.20 16.77
N THR A 419 1.88 16.29 16.31
CA THR A 419 2.28 14.93 15.95
C THR A 419 3.20 14.90 14.71
N ARG A 420 4.05 13.87 14.57
CA ARG A 420 5.06 13.77 13.51
C ARG A 420 4.95 12.53 12.62
N PHE A 421 4.71 11.37 13.22
CA PHE A 421 4.79 10.07 12.55
C PHE A 421 3.45 9.34 12.47
N THR A 422 2.35 10.09 12.64
CA THR A 422 0.99 9.65 12.41
C THR A 422 0.13 10.83 11.96
N TRP A 423 -1.11 10.55 11.67
CA TRP A 423 -2.16 11.55 11.40
C TRP A 423 -3.40 11.19 12.20
N HIS A 424 -4.33 12.12 12.33
CA HIS A 424 -5.65 11.89 12.88
C HIS A 424 -6.71 12.30 11.86
N ALA A 425 -7.83 11.60 11.83
CA ALA A 425 -8.96 12.02 11.00
C ALA A 425 -10.16 12.29 11.89
N ALA A 426 -10.69 13.49 11.77
CA ALA A 426 -11.74 13.97 12.65
C ALA A 426 -12.41 15.22 12.09
N ARG A 427 -13.62 15.50 12.54
CA ARG A 427 -14.25 16.81 12.46
C ARG A 427 -14.09 17.59 13.78
N TYR A 428 -14.04 16.89 14.90
CA TYR A 428 -13.96 17.49 16.22
C TYR A 428 -12.75 16.98 16.99
N PHE A 429 -12.16 17.85 17.79
CA PHE A 429 -11.14 17.45 18.74
C PHE A 429 -11.28 18.17 20.06
N GLU A 430 -10.94 17.47 21.13
CA GLU A 430 -10.92 17.98 22.50
C GLU A 430 -9.48 18.20 22.93
N VAL A 431 -9.23 19.34 23.56
CA VAL A 431 -7.94 19.70 24.17
C VAL A 431 -8.14 19.80 25.67
N ILE A 432 -7.31 19.07 26.42
CA ILE A 432 -7.28 19.10 27.91
C ILE A 432 -5.91 19.64 28.33
N GLY A 433 -5.84 20.88 28.72
CA GLY A 433 -4.62 21.58 29.10
C GLY A 433 -4.65 23.07 28.84
N ASP A 434 -3.71 23.81 29.45
CA ASP A 434 -3.58 25.27 29.31
C ASP A 434 -2.71 25.63 28.10
N VAL A 435 -3.36 25.58 26.93
CA VAL A 435 -2.73 25.82 25.63
C VAL A 435 -3.61 26.64 24.69
N ASP A 436 -2.97 27.30 23.73
CA ASP A 436 -3.61 27.79 22.52
C ASP A 436 -3.55 26.78 21.39
N VAL A 437 -4.65 26.61 20.68
CA VAL A 437 -4.68 25.90 19.39
C VAL A 437 -4.36 26.92 18.31
N LEU A 438 -3.21 26.73 17.66
CA LEU A 438 -2.73 27.64 16.62
C LEU A 438 -3.48 27.40 15.30
N GLU A 439 -3.51 26.16 14.86
CA GLU A 439 -4.10 25.71 13.60
C GLU A 439 -4.35 24.20 13.61
N TYR A 440 -5.13 23.72 12.64
CA TYR A 440 -5.20 22.31 12.25
C TYR A 440 -4.52 22.17 10.87
N ARG A 441 -3.51 21.32 10.76
CA ARG A 441 -2.78 21.02 9.53
C ARG A 441 -3.40 19.84 8.83
N VAL A 442 -3.97 20.05 7.66
CA VAL A 442 -4.53 19.00 6.80
C VAL A 442 -3.38 18.29 6.09
N THR A 443 -3.33 16.97 6.23
CA THR A 443 -2.26 16.14 5.66
C THR A 443 -2.83 14.96 4.89
N HIS A 444 -2.33 14.73 3.72
CA HIS A 444 -2.60 13.57 2.86
C HIS A 444 -1.59 13.53 1.71
N THR A 445 -1.64 12.49 0.89
CA THR A 445 -0.89 12.45 -0.37
C THR A 445 -1.24 13.67 -1.24
N ASP A 446 -0.23 14.37 -1.75
CA ASP A 446 -0.39 15.63 -2.53
C ASP A 446 -1.01 15.38 -3.91
N LEU A 447 -2.22 14.79 -3.93
CA LEU A 447 -2.99 14.52 -5.14
C LEU A 447 -3.60 15.81 -5.69
N LYS A 448 -3.33 16.07 -6.96
CA LYS A 448 -3.89 17.22 -7.66
C LYS A 448 -5.28 16.91 -8.21
N GLN A 449 -6.30 17.66 -7.77
CA GLN A 449 -7.62 17.62 -8.40
C GLN A 449 -7.55 18.19 -9.81
N ILE A 450 -8.09 17.47 -10.81
CA ILE A 450 -8.04 17.84 -12.23
C ILE A 450 -9.40 18.21 -12.83
N VAL A 451 -10.48 17.90 -12.11
CA VAL A 451 -11.85 18.18 -12.53
C VAL A 451 -12.44 19.34 -11.71
N ASN A 452 -13.13 20.25 -12.42
CA ASN A 452 -14.00 21.23 -11.80
C ASN A 452 -15.46 20.84 -12.08
N PHE A 453 -16.17 20.39 -11.03
CA PHE A 453 -17.57 20.02 -11.12
C PHE A 453 -18.45 21.14 -10.58
N LYS A 454 -19.53 21.46 -11.29
CA LYS A 454 -20.57 22.38 -10.83
C LYS A 454 -21.94 21.80 -11.17
N SER A 455 -22.84 21.87 -10.23
CA SER A 455 -24.23 21.55 -10.41
C SER A 455 -25.14 22.54 -9.70
N SER A 456 -26.24 22.87 -10.35
CA SER A 456 -27.33 23.65 -9.74
C SER A 456 -28.12 22.82 -8.71
N ASP A 457 -28.01 21.50 -8.75
CA ASP A 457 -28.54 20.58 -7.75
C ASP A 457 -27.56 20.50 -6.56
N GLU A 458 -28.01 20.98 -5.41
CA GLU A 458 -27.19 21.03 -4.19
C GLU A 458 -26.79 19.65 -3.66
N THR A 459 -27.55 18.60 -3.94
CA THR A 459 -27.21 17.25 -3.49
C THR A 459 -26.13 16.63 -4.36
N LEU A 460 -26.21 16.79 -5.68
CA LEU A 460 -25.14 16.37 -6.59
C LEU A 460 -23.83 17.12 -6.31
N GLN A 461 -23.89 18.43 -6.07
CA GLN A 461 -22.70 19.21 -5.68
C GLN A 461 -22.12 18.70 -4.37
N TRP A 462 -22.97 18.41 -3.38
CA TRP A 462 -22.53 17.89 -2.09
C TRP A 462 -21.89 16.51 -2.22
N ILE A 463 -22.45 15.59 -3.03
CA ILE A 463 -21.86 14.25 -3.26
C ILE A 463 -20.43 14.38 -3.80
N PHE A 464 -20.25 15.25 -4.81
CA PHE A 464 -18.92 15.50 -5.37
C PHE A 464 -17.95 16.05 -4.32
N ASP A 465 -18.33 17.13 -3.62
CA ASP A 465 -17.46 17.78 -2.63
C ASP A 465 -17.15 16.85 -1.45
N ALA A 466 -18.12 16.04 -1.01
CA ALA A 466 -17.94 15.04 0.03
C ALA A 466 -16.97 13.93 -0.41
N PHE A 467 -17.10 13.44 -1.65
CA PHE A 467 -16.17 12.45 -2.20
C PHE A 467 -14.74 12.98 -2.26
N ILE A 468 -14.52 14.20 -2.77
CA ILE A 468 -13.18 14.80 -2.82
C ILE A 468 -12.55 14.82 -1.42
N ARG A 469 -13.27 15.29 -0.39
CA ARG A 469 -12.77 15.30 0.99
C ARG A 469 -12.53 13.90 1.53
N THR A 470 -13.47 12.99 1.32
CA THR A 470 -13.35 11.59 1.75
C THR A 470 -12.12 10.93 1.15
N GLN A 471 -11.95 11.03 -0.17
CA GLN A 471 -10.84 10.39 -0.87
C GLN A 471 -9.48 10.94 -0.43
N LEU A 472 -9.35 12.26 -0.29
CA LEU A 472 -8.11 12.88 0.16
C LEU A 472 -7.77 12.46 1.59
N SER A 473 -8.76 12.43 2.51
CA SER A 473 -8.57 11.95 3.89
C SER A 473 -8.12 10.49 3.95
N ASN A 474 -8.51 9.69 2.97
CA ASN A 474 -8.24 8.26 2.86
C ASN A 474 -7.02 7.93 1.99
N THR A 475 -6.18 8.93 1.64
CA THR A 475 -5.03 8.66 0.78
C THR A 475 -3.73 9.10 1.45
N HIS A 476 -2.99 8.14 1.98
CA HIS A 476 -1.68 8.33 2.59
C HIS A 476 -0.65 7.37 2.00
N GLY A 477 0.54 7.88 1.65
CA GLY A 477 1.59 7.09 0.98
C GLY A 477 1.13 6.47 -0.33
N CYS A 478 0.23 7.14 -1.07
CA CYS A 478 -0.42 6.64 -2.28
C CYS A 478 -1.23 5.35 -2.09
N ILE A 479 -1.76 5.10 -0.91
CA ILE A 479 -2.62 3.96 -0.60
C ILE A 479 -4.05 4.50 -0.40
N PRO A 480 -5.05 4.06 -1.19
CA PRO A 480 -6.45 4.37 -0.94
C PRO A 480 -6.95 3.49 0.21
N SER A 481 -7.19 4.08 1.39
CA SER A 481 -7.71 3.35 2.54
C SER A 481 -9.25 3.38 2.60
N ASP A 482 -9.79 2.47 3.40
CA ASP A 482 -11.20 2.36 3.73
C ASP A 482 -11.70 3.55 4.57
N CYS A 483 -11.03 3.77 5.72
CA CYS A 483 -11.33 4.86 6.63
C CYS A 483 -10.07 5.44 7.26
N PRO A 484 -9.98 6.77 7.50
CA PRO A 484 -8.72 7.41 7.85
C PRO A 484 -8.47 7.47 9.37
N HIS A 485 -9.46 7.11 10.18
CA HIS A 485 -9.42 7.26 11.65
C HIS A 485 -9.31 5.93 12.40
N ARG A 486 -9.75 4.81 11.82
CA ARG A 486 -9.86 3.50 12.48
C ARG A 486 -8.89 2.48 11.88
N GLU A 487 -9.20 1.92 10.72
CA GLU A 487 -8.42 0.82 10.11
C GLU A 487 -7.25 1.32 9.28
N ARG A 488 -7.44 2.37 8.48
CA ARG A 488 -6.41 3.02 7.65
C ARG A 488 -5.74 2.08 6.66
N LEU A 489 -6.45 1.02 6.24
CA LEU A 489 -5.90 -0.04 5.40
C LEU A 489 -6.34 0.12 3.95
N GLY A 490 -5.44 -0.19 3.02
CA GLY A 490 -5.74 -0.23 1.60
C GLY A 490 -6.59 -1.44 1.22
N TYR A 491 -7.87 -1.46 1.65
CA TYR A 491 -8.78 -2.54 1.26
C TYR A 491 -8.92 -2.60 -0.26
N THR A 492 -8.70 -3.78 -0.83
CA THR A 492 -8.67 -3.98 -2.27
C THR A 492 -10.08 -3.80 -2.90
N GLY A 493 -11.14 -4.09 -2.15
CA GLY A 493 -12.52 -3.83 -2.58
C GLY A 493 -12.81 -2.33 -2.72
N ASP A 494 -12.51 -1.57 -1.66
CA ASP A 494 -12.73 -0.11 -1.61
C ASP A 494 -11.92 0.63 -2.67
N GLY A 495 -10.61 0.31 -2.71
CA GLY A 495 -9.69 0.98 -3.61
C GLY A 495 -9.99 0.70 -5.09
N GLN A 496 -10.45 -0.53 -5.45
CA GLN A 496 -10.83 -0.83 -6.83
C GLN A 496 -12.16 -0.20 -7.22
N LEU A 497 -13.15 -0.21 -6.31
CA LEU A 497 -14.47 0.34 -6.59
C LEU A 497 -14.40 1.85 -6.85
N ALA A 498 -13.64 2.59 -6.03
CA ALA A 498 -13.44 4.02 -6.18
C ALA A 498 -12.48 4.41 -7.33
N ALA A 499 -11.76 3.46 -7.94
CA ALA A 499 -10.65 3.76 -8.85
C ALA A 499 -11.01 4.66 -10.03
N GLU A 500 -12.12 4.40 -10.72
CA GLU A 500 -12.53 5.22 -11.87
C GLU A 500 -12.96 6.63 -11.45
N ALA A 501 -13.63 6.78 -10.28
CA ALA A 501 -13.97 8.09 -9.74
C ALA A 501 -12.72 8.88 -9.32
N VAL A 502 -11.73 8.21 -8.73
CA VAL A 502 -10.43 8.82 -8.37
C VAL A 502 -9.67 9.27 -9.61
N MET A 503 -9.55 8.42 -10.64
CA MET A 503 -8.87 8.78 -11.90
C MET A 503 -9.62 9.87 -12.67
N THR A 504 -10.95 9.96 -12.50
CA THR A 504 -11.75 11.06 -13.06
C THR A 504 -11.47 12.38 -12.36
N CYS A 505 -11.32 12.37 -11.05
CA CYS A 505 -11.22 13.58 -10.24
C CYS A 505 -9.78 14.08 -10.02
N PHE A 506 -8.80 13.18 -10.04
CA PHE A 506 -7.42 13.49 -9.65
C PHE A 506 -6.39 13.02 -10.69
N ASP A 507 -5.24 13.68 -10.70
CA ASP A 507 -4.02 13.17 -11.37
C ASP A 507 -3.45 12.01 -10.54
N ALA A 508 -4.00 10.82 -10.75
CA ALA A 508 -3.78 9.65 -9.90
C ALA A 508 -2.84 8.61 -10.51
N GLU A 509 -2.17 8.92 -11.63
CA GLU A 509 -1.31 7.96 -12.33
C GLU A 509 -0.26 7.33 -11.39
N LYS A 510 0.56 8.17 -10.74
CA LYS A 510 1.62 7.69 -9.83
C LYS A 510 1.07 6.98 -8.59
N MET A 511 -0.09 7.41 -8.09
CA MET A 511 -0.77 6.75 -6.98
C MET A 511 -1.13 5.30 -7.34
N TYR A 512 -1.79 5.08 -8.47
CA TYR A 512 -2.18 3.74 -8.90
C TYR A 512 -1.00 2.88 -9.36
N ARG A 513 0.07 3.47 -9.87
CA ARG A 513 1.30 2.72 -10.14
C ARG A 513 1.90 2.14 -8.86
N LYS A 514 1.91 2.90 -7.78
CA LYS A 514 2.37 2.43 -6.46
C LYS A 514 1.41 1.41 -5.87
N TRP A 515 0.12 1.73 -5.77
CA TRP A 515 -0.84 0.85 -5.11
C TRP A 515 -1.04 -0.48 -5.86
N MET A 516 -1.02 -0.49 -7.17
CA MET A 516 -1.06 -1.74 -7.95
C MET A 516 0.18 -2.60 -7.74
N GLN A 517 1.34 -2.00 -7.46
CA GLN A 517 2.49 -2.80 -7.04
C GLN A 517 2.24 -3.44 -5.67
N ASP A 518 1.63 -2.73 -4.74
CA ASP A 518 1.27 -3.30 -3.43
C ASP A 518 0.23 -4.44 -3.58
N VAL A 519 -0.77 -4.28 -4.43
CA VAL A 519 -1.76 -5.34 -4.72
C VAL A 519 -1.07 -6.59 -5.30
N ALA A 520 -0.17 -6.40 -6.26
CA ALA A 520 0.59 -7.49 -6.86
C ALA A 520 1.56 -8.15 -5.86
N ASP A 521 2.20 -7.37 -4.99
CA ASP A 521 3.08 -7.86 -3.93
C ASP A 521 2.30 -8.62 -2.83
N SER A 522 1.01 -8.29 -2.63
CA SER A 522 0.12 -8.95 -1.68
C SER A 522 -0.59 -10.19 -2.27
N GLN A 523 -0.37 -10.49 -3.54
CA GLN A 523 -0.87 -11.71 -4.17
C GLN A 523 0.00 -12.91 -3.80
N ASP A 524 -0.62 -14.05 -3.48
CA ASP A 524 0.13 -15.31 -3.28
C ASP A 524 0.85 -15.73 -4.56
N VAL A 525 2.15 -15.91 -4.44
CA VAL A 525 3.06 -16.26 -5.55
C VAL A 525 2.65 -17.53 -6.26
N TYR A 526 2.03 -18.48 -5.55
CA TYR A 526 1.78 -19.84 -6.06
C TYR A 526 0.35 -20.06 -6.49
N THR A 527 -0.63 -19.60 -5.70
CA THR A 527 -2.06 -19.88 -5.95
C THR A 527 -2.76 -18.76 -6.70
N GLY A 528 -2.22 -17.54 -6.65
CA GLY A 528 -2.87 -16.37 -7.24
C GLY A 528 -3.90 -15.69 -6.34
N HIS A 529 -4.05 -16.13 -5.07
CA HIS A 529 -4.89 -15.50 -4.07
C HIS A 529 -4.47 -14.04 -3.85
N VAL A 530 -5.40 -13.10 -3.89
CA VAL A 530 -5.17 -11.66 -3.61
C VAL A 530 -5.76 -11.32 -2.26
N GLN A 531 -4.97 -10.69 -1.39
CA GLN A 531 -5.38 -10.32 -0.04
C GLN A 531 -6.47 -9.24 -0.05
N HIS A 532 -7.24 -9.14 1.06
CA HIS A 532 -8.19 -8.05 1.25
C HIS A 532 -7.52 -6.68 1.34
N THR A 533 -6.29 -6.61 1.85
CA THR A 533 -5.54 -5.36 2.01
C THR A 533 -4.22 -5.38 1.26
N ALA A 534 -3.86 -4.24 0.68
CA ALA A 534 -2.60 -4.01 0.00
C ALA A 534 -2.05 -2.60 0.33
N PRO A 535 -0.88 -2.49 0.98
CA PRO A 535 -0.02 -3.58 1.47
C PRO A 535 -0.73 -4.50 2.48
N PHE A 536 -0.24 -5.74 2.58
CA PHE A 536 -0.84 -6.74 3.44
C PHE A 536 -0.67 -6.39 4.93
N ARG A 537 -1.78 -6.40 5.67
CA ARG A 537 -1.80 -6.08 7.12
C ARG A 537 -2.54 -7.11 7.98
N GLY A 538 -2.88 -8.26 7.43
CA GLY A 538 -3.65 -9.28 8.12
C GLY A 538 -5.03 -9.47 7.52
N GLY A 539 -5.79 -10.40 8.08
CA GLY A 539 -7.06 -10.85 7.53
C GLY A 539 -6.87 -11.88 6.42
N GLY A 540 -7.93 -12.54 6.04
CA GLY A 540 -7.99 -13.38 4.86
C GLY A 540 -8.32 -12.53 3.62
N GLY A 541 -8.27 -13.16 2.45
CA GLY A 541 -8.80 -12.58 1.23
C GLY A 541 -10.05 -13.34 0.80
N GLY A 542 -11.09 -12.64 0.43
CA GLY A 542 -12.25 -13.24 -0.19
C GLY A 542 -12.16 -13.18 -1.70
N PRO A 543 -12.88 -14.06 -2.40
CA PRO A 543 -13.05 -13.95 -3.84
C PRO A 543 -13.88 -12.72 -4.22
N GLY A 544 -14.09 -12.50 -5.50
CA GLY A 544 -15.00 -11.49 -6.00
C GLY A 544 -14.44 -10.09 -6.08
N GLY A 545 -15.16 -9.11 -5.54
CA GLY A 545 -14.88 -7.69 -5.72
C GLY A 545 -13.59 -7.19 -5.06
N TRP A 546 -13.09 -7.88 -4.05
CA TRP A 546 -11.83 -7.51 -3.39
C TRP A 546 -10.61 -7.95 -4.19
N GLY A 547 -10.40 -9.26 -4.34
CA GLY A 547 -9.25 -9.79 -5.09
C GLY A 547 -9.24 -9.38 -6.56
N GLY A 548 -10.40 -9.09 -7.12
CA GLY A 548 -10.56 -8.59 -8.49
C GLY A 548 -9.84 -7.27 -8.79
N ALA A 549 -9.39 -6.54 -7.75
CA ALA A 549 -8.58 -5.34 -7.91
C ALA A 549 -7.37 -5.55 -8.85
N ILE A 550 -6.77 -6.74 -8.84
CA ILE A 550 -5.64 -7.10 -9.70
C ILE A 550 -5.99 -7.09 -11.21
N VAL A 551 -7.27 -7.17 -11.56
CA VAL A 551 -7.78 -7.11 -12.93
C VAL A 551 -8.41 -5.74 -13.21
N PHE A 552 -9.33 -5.29 -12.35
CA PHE A 552 -10.20 -4.14 -12.61
C PHE A 552 -9.43 -2.82 -12.61
N VAL A 553 -8.49 -2.64 -11.69
CA VAL A 553 -7.71 -1.39 -11.61
C VAL A 553 -6.75 -1.23 -12.80
N PRO A 554 -5.95 -2.22 -13.23
CA PRO A 554 -5.15 -2.08 -14.44
C PRO A 554 -5.97 -1.86 -15.71
N TYR A 555 -7.16 -2.47 -15.82
CA TYR A 555 -8.05 -2.25 -16.95
C TYR A 555 -8.57 -0.81 -16.99
N SER A 556 -9.04 -0.28 -15.84
CA SER A 556 -9.46 1.11 -15.72
C SER A 556 -8.28 2.07 -15.96
N PHE A 557 -7.11 1.77 -15.40
CA PHE A 557 -5.89 2.56 -15.64
C PHE A 557 -5.58 2.68 -17.14
N TYR A 558 -5.64 1.57 -17.87
CA TYR A 558 -5.47 1.60 -19.31
C TYR A 558 -6.53 2.45 -20.03
N LYS A 559 -7.78 2.42 -19.59
CA LYS A 559 -8.84 3.28 -20.16
C LYS A 559 -8.53 4.76 -19.99
N PHE A 560 -7.96 5.17 -18.87
CA PHE A 560 -7.62 6.57 -18.60
C PHE A 560 -6.28 7.00 -19.25
N TYR A 561 -5.22 6.23 -19.03
CA TYR A 561 -3.85 6.64 -19.38
C TYR A 561 -3.31 6.01 -20.67
N LYS A 562 -4.00 5.04 -21.27
CA LYS A 562 -3.64 4.33 -22.51
C LYS A 562 -2.28 3.61 -22.46
N ASP A 563 -1.78 3.30 -21.29
CA ASP A 563 -0.51 2.61 -21.07
C ASP A 563 -0.68 1.08 -21.13
N LYS A 564 -0.35 0.48 -22.28
CA LYS A 564 -0.37 -0.98 -22.45
C LYS A 564 0.69 -1.70 -21.61
N SER A 565 1.82 -1.05 -21.33
CA SER A 565 2.90 -1.68 -20.54
C SER A 565 2.44 -2.01 -19.12
N PHE A 566 1.51 -1.21 -18.61
CA PHE A 566 0.90 -1.45 -17.31
C PHE A 566 0.04 -2.72 -17.29
N LEU A 567 -0.73 -2.97 -18.36
CA LEU A 567 -1.47 -4.22 -18.54
C LEU A 567 -0.52 -5.42 -18.65
N GLU A 568 0.52 -5.30 -19.47
CA GLU A 568 1.51 -6.36 -19.69
C GLU A 568 2.21 -6.74 -18.39
N LYS A 569 2.58 -5.75 -17.57
CA LYS A 569 3.23 -5.95 -16.27
C LYS A 569 2.42 -6.85 -15.34
N TYR A 570 1.11 -6.69 -15.28
CA TYR A 570 0.23 -7.43 -14.36
C TYR A 570 -0.54 -8.58 -15.02
N TYR A 571 -0.30 -8.86 -16.30
CA TYR A 571 -1.07 -9.86 -17.04
C TYR A 571 -1.01 -11.25 -16.41
N GLN A 572 0.18 -11.71 -15.97
CA GLN A 572 0.31 -13.01 -15.31
C GLN A 572 -0.41 -13.04 -13.94
N ASN A 573 -0.41 -11.93 -13.23
CA ASN A 573 -1.16 -11.79 -11.98
C ASN A 573 -2.66 -11.99 -12.21
N MET A 574 -3.20 -11.42 -13.31
CA MET A 574 -4.60 -11.56 -13.69
C MET A 574 -4.96 -13.01 -14.02
N LEU A 575 -4.12 -13.71 -14.79
CA LEU A 575 -4.34 -15.11 -15.12
C LEU A 575 -4.33 -15.99 -13.86
N ASN A 576 -3.36 -15.79 -12.97
CA ASN A 576 -3.30 -16.53 -11.71
C ASN A 576 -4.52 -16.25 -10.82
N PHE A 577 -5.07 -15.02 -10.83
CA PHE A 577 -6.30 -14.70 -10.12
C PHE A 577 -7.52 -15.45 -10.68
N LEU A 578 -7.65 -15.56 -12.02
CA LEU A 578 -8.73 -16.35 -12.63
C LEU A 578 -8.63 -17.82 -12.20
N ASP A 579 -7.42 -18.40 -12.22
CA ASP A 579 -7.18 -19.77 -11.79
C ASP A 579 -7.57 -19.95 -10.30
N TYR A 580 -7.20 -18.99 -9.44
CA TYR A 580 -7.57 -18.99 -8.04
C TYR A 580 -9.10 -18.97 -7.83
N MET A 581 -9.82 -18.09 -8.56
CA MET A 581 -11.27 -18.00 -8.46
C MET A 581 -11.97 -19.31 -8.86
N GLU A 582 -11.46 -20.01 -9.87
CA GLU A 582 -11.99 -21.32 -10.24
C GLU A 582 -11.76 -22.39 -9.17
N LEU A 583 -10.64 -22.35 -8.44
CA LEU A 583 -10.41 -23.21 -7.28
C LEU A 583 -11.43 -23.00 -6.15
N ARG A 584 -12.06 -21.82 -6.10
CA ARG A 584 -13.12 -21.46 -5.15
C ARG A 584 -14.52 -21.79 -5.67
N SER A 585 -14.62 -22.36 -6.85
CA SER A 585 -15.91 -22.62 -7.51
C SER A 585 -16.39 -24.06 -7.28
N GLU A 586 -17.71 -24.20 -7.12
CA GLU A 586 -18.44 -25.47 -7.15
C GLU A 586 -19.53 -25.38 -8.21
N ASN A 587 -19.58 -26.36 -9.12
CA ASN A 587 -20.54 -26.34 -10.22
C ASN A 587 -20.50 -25.05 -11.08
N GLY A 588 -19.30 -24.44 -11.19
CA GLY A 588 -19.10 -23.20 -11.96
C GLY A 588 -19.51 -21.92 -11.24
N LEU A 589 -19.84 -21.96 -9.95
CA LEU A 589 -20.15 -20.79 -9.12
C LEU A 589 -19.09 -20.65 -8.02
N VAL A 590 -18.64 -19.44 -7.76
CA VAL A 590 -17.68 -19.14 -6.70
C VAL A 590 -18.38 -19.19 -5.35
N VAL A 591 -18.19 -20.26 -4.59
CA VAL A 591 -18.94 -20.57 -3.37
C VAL A 591 -18.07 -20.70 -2.12
N ARG A 592 -16.73 -20.70 -2.27
CA ARG A 592 -15.82 -20.88 -1.14
C ARG A 592 -15.02 -19.63 -0.86
N GLU A 593 -14.74 -19.46 0.41
CA GLU A 593 -13.83 -18.47 0.94
C GLU A 593 -12.55 -19.14 1.42
N GLU A 594 -11.48 -18.35 1.53
CA GLU A 594 -10.28 -18.76 2.25
C GLU A 594 -10.62 -18.97 3.74
N LEU A 595 -9.88 -19.84 4.40
CA LEU A 595 -9.97 -19.95 5.85
C LEU A 595 -9.63 -18.62 6.51
N GLY A 596 -10.58 -18.07 7.26
CA GLY A 596 -10.48 -16.72 7.81
C GLY A 596 -10.82 -15.59 6.82
N GLY A 597 -11.13 -15.91 5.57
CA GLY A 597 -11.72 -14.99 4.62
C GLY A 597 -13.19 -14.74 4.88
N TRP A 598 -13.74 -13.66 4.32
CA TRP A 598 -15.11 -13.25 4.50
C TRP A 598 -15.80 -13.13 3.16
N CYS A 599 -17.01 -13.70 3.06
CA CYS A 599 -17.84 -13.54 1.92
C CYS A 599 -18.76 -12.33 2.15
N LEU A 600 -18.37 -11.19 1.63
CA LEU A 600 -19.05 -9.92 1.92
C LEU A 600 -20.24 -9.65 1.00
N GLY A 601 -20.30 -10.30 -0.16
CA GLY A 601 -21.38 -10.06 -1.13
C GLY A 601 -21.43 -8.61 -1.60
N ASP A 602 -22.62 -8.02 -1.64
CA ASP A 602 -22.82 -6.57 -1.83
C ASP A 602 -22.78 -5.87 -0.48
N TRP A 603 -21.57 -5.51 -0.04
CA TRP A 603 -21.29 -5.00 1.30
C TRP A 603 -22.06 -3.70 1.62
N CYS A 604 -22.50 -3.54 2.87
CA CYS A 604 -23.22 -2.37 3.37
C CYS A 604 -24.61 -2.14 2.77
N SER A 605 -25.30 -3.21 2.34
CA SER A 605 -26.70 -3.11 1.98
C SER A 605 -27.57 -2.70 3.18
N PRO A 606 -28.62 -1.89 2.99
CA PRO A 606 -29.45 -1.39 4.09
C PRO A 606 -30.34 -2.45 4.75
N ASP A 607 -30.70 -3.51 4.03
CA ASP A 607 -31.52 -4.61 4.54
C ASP A 607 -30.70 -5.90 4.63
N ASN A 608 -30.48 -6.40 5.85
CA ASN A 608 -29.75 -7.64 6.10
C ASN A 608 -30.59 -8.93 5.89
N LYS A 609 -31.85 -8.84 5.44
CA LYS A 609 -32.77 -9.99 5.32
C LYS A 609 -32.98 -10.47 3.89
N ASN A 610 -32.83 -9.59 2.92
CA ASN A 610 -33.14 -9.85 1.52
C ASN A 610 -31.93 -9.63 0.62
N LEU A 611 -30.77 -10.14 1.05
CA LEU A 611 -29.50 -9.97 0.33
C LEU A 611 -29.42 -10.85 -0.90
N ILE A 612 -28.74 -10.35 -1.91
CA ILE A 612 -28.30 -11.18 -3.03
C ILE A 612 -27.32 -12.25 -2.47
N PRO A 613 -27.44 -13.53 -2.87
CA PRO A 613 -26.51 -14.56 -2.43
C PRO A 613 -25.06 -14.20 -2.77
N GLU A 614 -24.13 -14.38 -1.81
CA GLU A 614 -22.71 -14.08 -2.02
C GLU A 614 -22.13 -14.83 -3.25
N PRO A 615 -22.48 -16.11 -3.53
CA PRO A 615 -22.02 -16.78 -4.76
C PRO A 615 -22.47 -16.10 -6.05
N PHE A 616 -23.61 -15.41 -6.06
CA PHE A 616 -24.04 -14.59 -7.19
C PHE A 616 -23.06 -13.43 -7.42
N VAL A 617 -22.79 -12.64 -6.38
CA VAL A 617 -21.88 -11.48 -6.45
C VAL A 617 -20.47 -11.92 -6.82
N ASN A 618 -19.95 -12.95 -6.15
CA ASN A 618 -18.61 -13.46 -6.43
C ASN A 618 -18.46 -13.98 -7.88
N THR A 619 -19.48 -14.70 -8.38
CA THR A 619 -19.44 -15.23 -9.75
C THR A 619 -19.66 -14.12 -10.80
N TYR A 620 -20.43 -13.08 -10.49
CA TYR A 620 -20.48 -11.86 -11.30
C TYR A 620 -19.07 -11.28 -11.50
N PHE A 621 -18.29 -11.13 -10.43
CA PHE A 621 -16.92 -10.61 -10.52
C PHE A 621 -15.98 -11.55 -11.31
N LEU A 622 -16.15 -12.86 -11.20
CA LEU A 622 -15.41 -13.82 -12.03
C LEU A 622 -15.72 -13.63 -13.52
N ILE A 623 -16.99 -13.51 -13.89
CA ILE A 623 -17.42 -13.28 -15.29
C ILE A 623 -16.86 -11.95 -15.78
N LYS A 624 -16.95 -10.89 -14.99
CA LYS A 624 -16.40 -9.56 -15.32
C LYS A 624 -14.88 -9.62 -15.50
N ALA A 625 -14.17 -10.32 -14.62
CA ALA A 625 -12.72 -10.50 -14.72
C ALA A 625 -12.34 -11.26 -16.00
N PHE A 626 -13.02 -12.37 -16.34
CA PHE A 626 -12.79 -13.06 -17.60
C PHE A 626 -12.97 -12.15 -18.81
N LYS A 627 -14.06 -11.41 -18.88
CA LYS A 627 -14.33 -10.48 -19.99
C LYS A 627 -13.22 -9.44 -20.16
N GLN A 628 -12.79 -8.82 -19.06
CA GLN A 628 -11.71 -7.83 -19.10
C GLN A 628 -10.36 -8.45 -19.44
N VAL A 629 -10.03 -9.64 -18.90
CA VAL A 629 -8.77 -10.34 -19.24
C VAL A 629 -8.75 -10.79 -20.69
N ILE A 630 -9.88 -11.20 -21.28
CA ILE A 630 -10.00 -11.51 -22.72
C ILE A 630 -9.71 -10.25 -23.54
N GLU A 631 -10.35 -9.13 -23.23
CA GLU A 631 -10.09 -7.84 -23.93
C GLU A 631 -8.62 -7.40 -23.78
N ILE A 632 -8.04 -7.53 -22.58
CA ILE A 632 -6.62 -7.26 -22.33
C ILE A 632 -5.74 -8.19 -23.17
N SER A 633 -6.08 -9.47 -23.26
CA SER A 633 -5.34 -10.45 -24.07
C SER A 633 -5.32 -10.07 -25.55
N GLU A 634 -6.46 -9.67 -26.10
CA GLU A 634 -6.58 -9.16 -27.47
C GLU A 634 -5.73 -7.90 -27.68
N LEU A 635 -5.79 -6.94 -26.75
CA LEU A 635 -4.98 -5.71 -26.79
C LEU A 635 -3.47 -6.00 -26.78
N LEU A 636 -3.06 -7.08 -26.10
CA LEU A 636 -1.66 -7.53 -26.01
C LEU A 636 -1.27 -8.56 -27.09
N GLY A 637 -2.19 -8.93 -27.99
CA GLY A 637 -1.96 -9.89 -29.06
C GLY A 637 -1.75 -11.34 -28.56
N LYS A 638 -2.41 -11.71 -27.45
CA LYS A 638 -2.34 -13.03 -26.83
C LYS A 638 -3.55 -13.90 -27.22
N GLU A 639 -3.40 -15.22 -27.16
CA GLU A 639 -4.47 -16.18 -27.45
C GLU A 639 -5.59 -16.11 -26.41
N THR A 640 -6.85 -16.16 -26.88
CA THR A 640 -8.04 -16.03 -26.02
C THR A 640 -8.98 -17.23 -26.04
N ALA A 641 -8.72 -18.24 -26.90
CA ALA A 641 -9.63 -19.36 -27.11
C ALA A 641 -9.96 -20.13 -25.81
N GLU A 642 -8.96 -20.43 -24.99
CA GLU A 642 -9.17 -21.10 -23.71
C GLU A 642 -9.97 -20.25 -22.72
N LEU A 643 -9.64 -18.97 -22.60
CA LEU A 643 -10.35 -18.03 -21.72
C LEU A 643 -11.84 -17.90 -22.11
N ASN A 644 -12.14 -17.89 -23.42
CA ASN A 644 -13.51 -17.84 -23.90
C ASN A 644 -14.30 -19.10 -23.54
N LEU A 645 -13.70 -20.31 -23.65
CA LEU A 645 -14.34 -21.56 -23.24
C LEU A 645 -14.62 -21.59 -21.73
N ARG A 646 -13.68 -21.13 -20.92
CA ARG A 646 -13.83 -21.02 -19.46
C ARG A 646 -14.95 -20.04 -19.12
N LEU A 647 -14.98 -18.85 -19.73
CA LEU A 647 -16.04 -17.84 -19.56
C LEU A 647 -17.41 -18.44 -19.91
N GLU A 648 -17.55 -19.11 -21.07
CA GLU A 648 -18.82 -19.73 -21.49
C GLU A 648 -19.33 -20.73 -20.46
N SER A 649 -18.47 -21.56 -19.89
CA SER A 649 -18.81 -22.52 -18.85
C SER A 649 -19.36 -21.84 -17.59
N VAL A 650 -18.69 -20.78 -17.11
CA VAL A 650 -19.13 -20.02 -15.92
C VAL A 650 -20.46 -19.31 -16.19
N VAL A 651 -20.61 -18.66 -17.35
CA VAL A 651 -21.86 -17.99 -17.76
C VAL A 651 -23.03 -18.95 -17.80
N ASN A 652 -22.85 -20.14 -18.36
CA ASN A 652 -23.89 -21.16 -18.41
C ASN A 652 -24.30 -21.61 -16.99
N SER A 653 -23.35 -21.80 -16.10
CA SER A 653 -23.61 -22.15 -14.71
C SER A 653 -24.36 -21.03 -13.96
N PHE A 654 -23.95 -19.79 -14.16
CA PHE A 654 -24.57 -18.61 -13.56
C PHE A 654 -26.02 -18.44 -14.01
N LYS A 655 -26.28 -18.51 -15.33
CA LYS A 655 -27.65 -18.44 -15.86
C LYS A 655 -28.52 -19.58 -15.35
N LYS A 656 -28.01 -20.81 -15.32
CA LYS A 656 -28.76 -21.96 -14.81
C LYS A 656 -29.16 -21.80 -13.35
N ALA A 657 -28.32 -21.16 -12.53
CA ALA A 657 -28.59 -20.99 -11.11
C ALA A 657 -29.54 -19.82 -10.80
N TYR A 658 -29.48 -18.74 -11.57
CA TYR A 658 -30.05 -17.47 -11.14
C TYR A 658 -31.02 -16.79 -12.12
N TYR A 659 -31.09 -17.22 -13.38
CA TYR A 659 -31.92 -16.61 -14.40
C TYR A 659 -33.30 -17.28 -14.45
N ASP A 660 -34.34 -16.47 -14.40
CA ASP A 660 -35.74 -16.88 -14.67
C ASP A 660 -36.11 -16.48 -16.10
N GLU A 661 -36.24 -17.47 -16.98
CA GLU A 661 -36.57 -17.27 -18.39
C GLU A 661 -37.98 -16.69 -18.59
N ALA A 662 -38.94 -16.98 -17.68
CA ALA A 662 -40.29 -16.52 -17.78
C ALA A 662 -40.43 -15.03 -17.57
N THR A 663 -39.68 -14.48 -16.62
CA THR A 663 -39.69 -13.05 -16.26
C THR A 663 -38.55 -12.26 -16.92
N GLY A 664 -37.47 -12.91 -17.29
CA GLY A 664 -36.24 -12.26 -17.77
C GLY A 664 -35.42 -11.62 -16.65
N THR A 665 -35.61 -12.06 -15.38
CA THR A 665 -34.94 -11.49 -14.21
C THR A 665 -33.95 -12.46 -13.56
N PHE A 666 -33.12 -11.93 -12.69
CA PHE A 666 -32.11 -12.69 -11.94
C PHE A 666 -32.38 -12.62 -10.43
N CYS A 667 -32.21 -13.74 -9.73
CA CYS A 667 -32.41 -13.84 -8.27
C CYS A 667 -33.77 -13.23 -7.82
N SER A 668 -34.82 -13.35 -8.61
CA SER A 668 -36.14 -12.77 -8.34
C SER A 668 -36.12 -11.26 -8.09
N SER A 669 -35.22 -10.55 -8.76
CA SER A 669 -34.99 -9.09 -8.64
C SER A 669 -34.62 -8.63 -7.22
N LEU A 670 -33.98 -9.48 -6.41
CA LEU A 670 -33.45 -9.09 -5.10
C LEU A 670 -32.38 -8.00 -5.29
N GLU A 671 -32.43 -6.95 -4.46
CA GLU A 671 -31.51 -5.80 -4.54
C GLU A 671 -31.27 -5.38 -6.02
N ALA A 672 -30.04 -5.15 -6.44
CA ALA A 672 -29.70 -4.82 -7.83
C ALA A 672 -29.30 -6.06 -8.67
N SER A 673 -29.73 -7.30 -8.34
CA SER A 673 -29.30 -8.52 -9.06
C SER A 673 -29.47 -8.43 -10.58
N ASP A 674 -30.58 -7.82 -11.04
CA ASP A 674 -30.85 -7.59 -12.45
C ASP A 674 -29.82 -6.63 -13.08
N ALA A 675 -29.42 -5.57 -12.34
CA ALA A 675 -28.40 -4.63 -12.81
C ALA A 675 -27.01 -5.28 -12.89
N TYR A 676 -26.65 -6.11 -11.92
CA TYR A 676 -25.42 -6.93 -12.00
C TYR A 676 -25.39 -7.80 -13.27
N ALA A 677 -26.47 -8.52 -13.53
CA ALA A 677 -26.53 -9.40 -14.69
C ALA A 677 -26.52 -8.60 -16.01
N TYR A 678 -27.22 -7.47 -16.05
CA TYR A 678 -27.26 -6.58 -17.21
C TYR A 678 -25.88 -5.95 -17.49
N ASP A 679 -25.14 -5.52 -16.46
CA ASP A 679 -23.79 -4.94 -16.56
C ASP A 679 -22.78 -5.87 -17.25
N ILE A 680 -22.88 -7.16 -17.02
CA ILE A 680 -22.05 -8.16 -17.68
C ILE A 680 -22.66 -8.73 -18.98
N GLY A 681 -23.73 -8.11 -19.49
CA GLY A 681 -24.37 -8.45 -20.76
C GLY A 681 -25.10 -9.80 -20.75
N LEU A 682 -25.64 -10.21 -19.60
CA LEU A 682 -26.46 -11.43 -19.48
C LEU A 682 -27.95 -11.15 -19.46
N GLY A 683 -28.36 -9.90 -19.19
CA GLY A 683 -29.72 -9.44 -19.24
C GLY A 683 -30.17 -9.02 -20.65
N ASP A 684 -31.50 -8.89 -20.84
CA ASP A 684 -32.16 -8.41 -22.05
C ASP A 684 -33.03 -7.17 -21.75
N GLU A 685 -33.87 -6.74 -22.70
CA GLU A 685 -34.79 -5.60 -22.54
C GLU A 685 -35.77 -5.81 -21.37
N ARG A 686 -36.18 -7.05 -21.06
CA ARG A 686 -37.09 -7.36 -19.92
C ARG A 686 -36.33 -7.12 -18.60
N THR A 687 -35.06 -7.51 -18.53
CA THR A 687 -34.21 -7.27 -17.38
C THR A 687 -34.05 -5.77 -17.13
N LEU A 688 -33.73 -4.99 -18.19
CA LEU A 688 -33.63 -3.53 -18.06
C LEU A 688 -34.93 -2.88 -17.62
N LYS A 689 -36.08 -3.33 -18.19
CA LYS A 689 -37.37 -2.85 -17.77
C LYS A 689 -37.67 -3.17 -16.30
N ALA A 690 -37.31 -4.35 -15.81
CA ALA A 690 -37.51 -4.73 -14.41
C ALA A 690 -36.69 -3.82 -13.47
N ILE A 691 -35.42 -3.48 -13.85
CA ILE A 691 -34.60 -2.51 -13.11
C ILE A 691 -35.30 -1.16 -13.03
N VAL A 692 -35.75 -0.62 -14.15
CA VAL A 692 -36.38 0.71 -14.22
C VAL A 692 -37.69 0.73 -13.40
N ASP A 693 -38.61 -0.21 -13.63
CA ASP A 693 -39.91 -0.29 -12.92
C ASP A 693 -39.68 -0.39 -11.39
N LYS A 694 -38.71 -1.19 -10.96
CA LYS A 694 -38.36 -1.33 -9.54
C LYS A 694 -37.90 -0.03 -8.93
N TYR A 695 -36.89 0.62 -9.50
CA TYR A 695 -36.31 1.80 -8.90
C TYR A 695 -37.09 3.08 -9.09
N GLU A 696 -37.93 3.15 -10.13
CA GLU A 696 -39.01 4.20 -10.21
C GLU A 696 -39.98 4.12 -9.03
N THR A 697 -40.34 2.90 -8.62
CA THR A 697 -41.27 2.64 -7.50
C THR A 697 -40.58 2.82 -6.16
N LEU A 698 -39.38 2.24 -5.98
CA LEU A 698 -38.64 2.27 -4.72
C LEU A 698 -38.15 3.69 -4.39
N GLY A 699 -37.51 4.37 -5.34
CA GLY A 699 -37.04 5.76 -5.23
C GLY A 699 -35.95 5.98 -4.21
N GLU A 700 -35.22 4.93 -3.82
CA GLU A 700 -34.05 4.94 -2.93
C GLU A 700 -33.18 3.72 -3.24
N PHE A 701 -32.00 3.60 -2.58
CA PHE A 701 -31.12 2.44 -2.74
C PHE A 701 -31.51 1.32 -1.77
N ASP A 702 -31.59 0.08 -2.29
CA ASP A 702 -31.65 -1.15 -1.51
C ASP A 702 -30.34 -1.94 -1.65
N THR A 703 -29.29 -1.30 -2.12
CA THR A 703 -28.00 -1.87 -2.54
C THR A 703 -26.88 -1.53 -1.57
N GLY A 704 -25.88 -2.41 -1.55
CA GLY A 704 -24.58 -2.13 -0.97
C GLY A 704 -23.69 -1.33 -1.93
N ILE A 705 -22.39 -1.41 -1.67
CA ILE A 705 -21.38 -0.56 -2.37
C ILE A 705 -21.28 -0.87 -3.86
N PHE A 706 -21.26 -2.15 -4.23
CA PHE A 706 -21.12 -2.56 -5.63
C PHE A 706 -22.43 -2.36 -6.41
N GLY A 707 -23.55 -2.75 -5.81
CA GLY A 707 -24.87 -2.61 -6.43
C GLY A 707 -25.22 -1.17 -6.71
N THR A 708 -24.83 -0.23 -5.83
CA THR A 708 -25.06 1.21 -6.02
C THR A 708 -24.30 1.73 -7.25
N ASP A 709 -23.01 1.42 -7.38
CA ASP A 709 -22.22 1.80 -8.56
C ASP A 709 -22.78 1.19 -9.85
N ILE A 710 -23.03 -0.12 -9.83
CA ILE A 710 -23.53 -0.86 -11.00
C ILE A 710 -24.90 -0.34 -11.44
N LEU A 711 -25.81 -0.10 -10.50
CA LEU A 711 -27.14 0.43 -10.79
C LEU A 711 -27.06 1.79 -11.48
N ILE A 712 -26.30 2.74 -10.91
CA ILE A 712 -26.16 4.09 -11.47
C ILE A 712 -25.51 4.02 -12.86
N ARG A 713 -24.50 3.16 -13.04
CA ARG A 713 -23.86 2.93 -14.34
C ARG A 713 -24.88 2.43 -15.37
N VAL A 714 -25.60 1.35 -15.06
CA VAL A 714 -26.58 0.76 -15.97
C VAL A 714 -27.64 1.77 -16.38
N LEU A 715 -28.18 2.54 -15.43
CA LEU A 715 -29.19 3.57 -15.72
C LEU A 715 -28.61 4.69 -16.61
N CYS A 716 -27.43 5.21 -16.27
CA CYS A 716 -26.81 6.30 -17.03
C CYS A 716 -26.40 5.90 -18.45
N GLU A 717 -25.94 4.68 -18.65
CA GLU A 717 -25.45 4.20 -19.96
C GLU A 717 -26.57 3.68 -20.88
N ASN A 718 -27.80 3.51 -20.35
CA ASN A 718 -28.96 3.05 -21.11
C ASN A 718 -30.09 4.11 -21.20
N ASP A 719 -29.75 5.41 -21.23
CA ASP A 719 -30.65 6.56 -21.40
C ASP A 719 -31.62 6.82 -20.24
N TYR A 720 -31.45 6.18 -19.06
CA TYR A 720 -32.25 6.42 -17.85
C TYR A 720 -31.56 7.35 -16.84
N LYS A 721 -30.75 8.30 -17.34
CA LYS A 721 -30.00 9.24 -16.49
C LYS A 721 -30.90 10.10 -15.58
N ASP A 722 -32.15 10.38 -16.00
CA ASP A 722 -33.10 11.12 -15.16
C ASP A 722 -33.53 10.30 -13.92
N LEU A 723 -33.70 8.99 -14.07
CA LEU A 723 -33.96 8.09 -12.94
C LEU A 723 -32.68 7.97 -12.05
N ALA A 724 -31.52 7.85 -12.64
CA ALA A 724 -30.24 7.86 -11.88
C ALA A 724 -30.11 9.15 -11.06
N LYS A 725 -30.36 10.33 -11.67
CA LYS A 725 -30.37 11.61 -10.94
C LYS A 725 -31.40 11.61 -9.81
N LYS A 726 -32.63 11.16 -10.07
CA LYS A 726 -33.69 11.06 -9.06
C LYS A 726 -33.26 10.20 -7.86
N LEU A 727 -32.59 9.08 -8.07
CA LEU A 727 -32.06 8.24 -6.98
C LEU A 727 -30.95 8.93 -6.21
N LEU A 728 -29.96 9.52 -6.90
CA LEU A 728 -28.84 10.23 -6.29
C LEU A 728 -29.27 11.43 -5.43
N THR A 729 -30.41 12.08 -5.78
CA THR A 729 -30.89 13.29 -5.10
C THR A 729 -32.15 13.03 -4.26
N SER A 730 -32.57 11.78 -4.13
CA SER A 730 -33.77 11.39 -3.36
C SER A 730 -33.62 11.76 -1.88
N GLU A 731 -34.71 12.25 -1.27
CA GLU A 731 -34.74 12.66 0.14
C GLU A 731 -35.11 11.53 1.13
N LYS A 732 -35.14 10.27 0.65
CA LYS A 732 -35.40 9.09 1.47
C LYS A 732 -34.22 8.69 2.36
N GLU A 733 -34.38 7.64 3.18
CA GLU A 733 -33.40 7.25 4.21
C GLU A 733 -32.12 6.64 3.61
N ASN A 734 -32.25 5.74 2.63
CA ASN A 734 -31.08 5.07 2.03
C ASN A 734 -30.55 5.86 0.82
N THR A 735 -30.09 7.09 1.07
CA THR A 735 -29.65 8.01 0.01
C THR A 735 -28.53 8.94 0.48
N PHE A 736 -27.84 9.57 -0.46
CA PHE A 736 -26.83 10.59 -0.19
C PHE A 736 -27.39 11.85 0.49
N TYR A 737 -28.67 12.18 0.20
CA TYR A 737 -29.35 13.30 0.85
C TYR A 737 -29.46 13.09 2.36
N ASN A 738 -29.67 11.85 2.82
CA ASN A 738 -29.70 11.54 4.25
C ASN A 738 -28.39 11.88 4.95
N MET A 739 -27.26 11.54 4.36
CA MET A 739 -25.94 11.91 4.87
C MET A 739 -25.79 13.46 4.94
N LYS A 740 -26.14 14.17 3.84
CA LYS A 740 -26.13 15.65 3.76
C LYS A 740 -27.02 16.28 4.83
N LYS A 741 -28.24 15.79 5.01
CA LYS A 741 -29.24 16.28 5.97
C LYS A 741 -28.74 16.20 7.42
N HIS A 742 -27.96 15.17 7.76
CA HIS A 742 -27.36 15.02 9.08
C HIS A 742 -26.02 15.77 9.24
N GLY A 743 -25.69 16.66 8.30
CA GLY A 743 -24.52 17.55 8.39
C GLY A 743 -23.20 16.88 8.11
N ALA A 744 -23.20 15.71 7.43
CA ALA A 744 -21.97 15.06 6.99
C ALA A 744 -21.21 15.95 5.99
N THR A 745 -19.90 15.94 6.10
CA THR A 745 -19.00 16.63 5.16
C THR A 745 -18.23 15.67 4.29
N THR A 746 -18.33 14.39 4.60
CA THR A 746 -17.70 13.22 3.96
C THR A 746 -18.75 12.14 3.72
N LEU A 747 -18.44 11.15 2.89
CA LEU A 747 -19.32 9.99 2.66
C LEU A 747 -19.20 9.00 3.81
N TRP A 748 -20.32 8.37 4.16
CA TRP A 748 -20.40 7.37 5.22
C TRP A 748 -20.15 5.94 4.71
N GLU A 749 -19.79 5.06 5.62
CA GLU A 749 -19.67 3.62 5.37
C GLU A 749 -21.03 2.96 5.16
N ASN A 750 -22.02 3.31 5.98
CA ASN A 750 -23.38 2.78 5.92
C ASN A 750 -24.41 3.89 5.68
N TRP A 751 -25.52 3.55 5.01
CA TRP A 751 -26.60 4.49 4.73
C TRP A 751 -27.22 5.12 6.00
N ASN A 752 -27.24 4.37 7.11
CA ASN A 752 -27.81 4.79 8.39
C ASN A 752 -26.86 5.60 9.30
N GLY A 753 -25.59 5.80 8.88
CA GLY A 753 -24.57 6.54 9.65
C GLY A 753 -23.98 5.76 10.83
N GLU A 754 -24.21 4.46 10.91
CA GLU A 754 -23.42 3.58 11.77
C GLU A 754 -22.00 3.42 11.19
N ALA A 755 -21.01 3.10 12.03
CA ALA A 755 -19.60 2.93 11.66
C ALA A 755 -18.92 4.22 11.14
N SER A 756 -17.98 4.17 10.17
CA SER A 756 -17.18 5.31 9.73
C SER A 756 -17.98 6.37 9.00
N HIS A 757 -17.68 7.64 9.30
CA HIS A 757 -18.23 8.80 8.59
C HIS A 757 -17.29 9.34 7.50
N SER A 758 -16.22 8.61 7.16
CA SER A 758 -15.29 8.96 6.08
C SER A 758 -14.86 7.71 5.32
N HIS A 759 -15.71 7.25 4.37
CA HIS A 759 -15.52 6.00 3.64
C HIS A 759 -15.77 6.23 2.13
N PRO A 760 -14.81 5.92 1.23
CA PRO A 760 -14.91 6.33 -0.17
C PRO A 760 -15.83 5.48 -1.05
N MET A 761 -16.25 4.28 -0.62
CA MET A 761 -16.88 3.24 -1.45
C MET A 761 -18.09 3.73 -2.25
N PHE A 762 -19.08 4.34 -1.58
CA PHE A 762 -20.26 4.90 -2.26
C PHE A 762 -19.93 6.05 -3.21
N GLY A 763 -18.73 6.63 -3.11
CA GLY A 763 -18.26 7.68 -4.00
C GLY A 763 -17.91 7.22 -5.42
N ALA A 764 -17.93 5.91 -5.69
CA ALA A 764 -17.75 5.37 -7.03
C ALA A 764 -18.71 6.01 -8.06
N VAL A 765 -19.92 6.37 -7.64
CA VAL A 765 -20.92 7.04 -8.50
C VAL A 765 -20.46 8.42 -9.03
N VAL A 766 -19.44 9.03 -8.42
CA VAL A 766 -18.98 10.40 -8.80
C VAL A 766 -18.47 10.45 -10.24
N GLN A 767 -17.90 9.37 -10.76
CA GLN A 767 -17.53 9.31 -12.18
C GLN A 767 -18.72 9.58 -13.11
N TYR A 768 -19.89 9.04 -12.79
CA TYR A 768 -21.13 9.25 -13.58
C TYR A 768 -21.70 10.64 -13.34
N ILE A 769 -21.62 11.14 -12.10
CA ILE A 769 -22.02 12.51 -11.75
C ILE A 769 -21.22 13.52 -12.60
N VAL A 770 -19.90 13.37 -12.67
CA VAL A 770 -19.02 14.23 -13.48
C VAL A 770 -19.32 14.08 -14.97
N LYS A 771 -19.52 12.84 -15.44
CA LYS A 771 -19.72 12.56 -16.88
C LYS A 771 -21.06 13.06 -17.41
N PHE A 772 -22.15 12.96 -16.62
CA PHE A 772 -23.52 13.15 -17.11
C PHE A 772 -24.23 14.39 -16.55
N PHE A 773 -23.79 14.93 -15.39
CA PHE A 773 -24.48 16.00 -14.68
C PHE A 773 -23.60 17.22 -14.39
N ASN A 774 -22.42 17.33 -15.00
CA ASN A 774 -21.58 18.51 -14.86
C ASN A 774 -22.12 19.66 -15.71
N GLU A 775 -22.34 20.82 -15.10
CA GLU A 775 -22.82 22.07 -15.72
C GLU A 775 -21.67 23.09 -15.94
N ALA A 776 -20.42 22.73 -15.62
CA ALA A 776 -19.25 23.61 -15.75
C ALA A 776 -18.77 23.78 -17.19
#